data_92b144dd54c88949bc4a69609d5a5893
#
_entry.id   92b144dd54c88949bc4a69609d5a5893
#
_cell.length_a   1.000
_cell.length_b   1.000
_cell.length_c   1.000
_cell.angle_alpha   90.00
_cell.angle_beta   90.00
_cell.angle_gamma   90.00
#
_symmetry.space_group_name_H-M   'P 1'
#
loop_
_entity.id
_entity.type
_entity.pdbx_description
1 polymer ?
#
loop_
_entity_poly.entity_id
_entity_poly.type
_entity_poly.pdbx_seq_one_letter_code
_entity_poly.pdbx_strand_id
1 'polypeptide(L)'
;MAEDLTHIAQLLDQTLSPDATAVRTATAALDLISLTPHFPFYLLSISTGGGNQGQKIAAATYLKNLTRRTVDSTGVKPSNVSKEFKEQLMQALLQVELSVLKILVEVFRAIAAADFVKQNLWPELVPNLQSAIQNSHLTSGSNTKWSTVNALLVLHALLRPFQYFLNPKVAKEPVPPQLELISKEVLVPLLAVFHQFVEKALATHGIAEKETEKVLLTICKCLHFAVKSYMPSTLAPLLPSFCRDLMSILSSLSFDSIVNQEDEYLTRLKTGKRSLLIFSALVTRHRKHSDKLMPEIINCVLNMVKLTKNTSKLPFLSERLLSLGFDVISNILETGPGWRLVSPHFTTLLESAIFPALVMNDKDMSEWEEDPDEYIQKNLPSDIGEISGWREDLFTARKSAVNLLGVISLSKGPPMETATDSLSSSKRKKGQKNKKSNQRRSMGELLVLPFLSKFPIPSASNLSQKKILNDYFGVLMAYGGLQDFLREQEPEFVTSLVRTRILPLYAIAVSLPYLVASANWVLGELGSCLPEEMSTDVYSQLLMALVMPDRQGPSCYPVRISAAGAITTLLDNDYLPPDFLPLLQVIVGNIGNDENESESSILFQLLSSIMEAGDEKVAVHIPLIVSSIVGPVSKWLTSNLEPWPQVC
;
A
#
# COMPACT_ATOMS: atom_id res chain seq x y z
N MET A 1 -32.76 -26.67 27.87
CA MET A 1 -32.53 -25.45 27.03
C MET A 1 -32.18 -24.20 27.85
N ALA A 2 -33.03 -23.71 28.80
CA ALA A 2 -32.67 -22.51 29.57
C ALA A 2 -31.52 -22.73 30.56
N GLU A 3 -31.46 -23.88 31.21
CA GLU A 3 -30.39 -24.27 32.13
C GLU A 3 -29.03 -24.41 31.39
N ASP A 4 -29.02 -25.01 30.20
CA ASP A 4 -27.81 -25.15 29.38
C ASP A 4 -27.27 -23.80 28.94
N LEU A 5 -28.13 -22.88 28.51
CA LEU A 5 -27.76 -21.50 28.14
C LEU A 5 -27.12 -20.76 29.32
N THR A 6 -27.69 -20.89 30.52
CA THR A 6 -27.16 -20.24 31.72
C THR A 6 -25.81 -20.83 32.10
N HIS A 7 -25.65 -22.15 32.02
CA HIS A 7 -24.38 -22.83 32.30
C HIS A 7 -23.28 -22.43 31.30
N ILE A 8 -23.57 -22.41 30.00
CA ILE A 8 -22.64 -21.98 28.98
C ILE A 8 -22.23 -20.52 29.18
N ALA A 9 -23.20 -19.63 29.50
CA ALA A 9 -22.91 -18.24 29.77
C ALA A 9 -21.98 -18.04 30.98
N GLN A 10 -22.16 -18.84 32.04
CA GLN A 10 -21.26 -18.85 33.21
C GLN A 10 -19.85 -19.33 32.85
N LEU A 11 -19.72 -20.38 32.04
CA LEU A 11 -18.43 -20.85 31.56
C LEU A 11 -17.72 -19.80 30.71
N LEU A 12 -18.46 -19.07 29.84
CA LEU A 12 -17.92 -17.97 29.04
C LEU A 12 -17.42 -16.82 29.93
N ASP A 13 -18.13 -16.48 31.02
CA ASP A 13 -17.64 -15.50 31.99
C ASP A 13 -16.34 -15.96 32.65
N GLN A 14 -16.22 -17.22 32.99
CA GLN A 14 -15.00 -17.77 33.57
C GLN A 14 -13.82 -17.73 32.61
N THR A 15 -14.04 -17.80 31.29
CA THR A 15 -12.97 -17.61 30.30
C THR A 15 -12.44 -16.17 30.25
N LEU A 16 -13.16 -15.19 30.80
CA LEU A 16 -12.75 -13.78 30.91
C LEU A 16 -12.07 -13.47 32.25
N SER A 17 -11.94 -14.46 33.13
CA SER A 17 -11.28 -14.30 34.44
C SER A 17 -9.79 -14.05 34.30
N PRO A 18 -9.16 -13.26 35.17
CA PRO A 18 -7.72 -13.15 35.25
C PRO A 18 -7.02 -14.41 35.79
N ASP A 19 -7.78 -15.37 36.39
CA ASP A 19 -7.26 -16.63 36.91
C ASP A 19 -7.07 -17.65 35.78
N ALA A 20 -5.81 -17.99 35.50
CA ALA A 20 -5.45 -18.97 34.47
C ALA A 20 -6.03 -20.38 34.72
N THR A 21 -6.27 -20.78 35.98
CA THR A 21 -6.85 -22.09 36.31
C THR A 21 -8.34 -22.12 36.00
N ALA A 22 -9.06 -21.05 36.34
CA ALA A 22 -10.48 -20.88 35.99
C ALA A 22 -10.67 -20.87 34.45
N VAL A 23 -9.82 -20.13 33.72
CA VAL A 23 -9.84 -20.09 32.25
C VAL A 23 -9.62 -21.47 31.63
N ARG A 24 -8.64 -22.24 32.09
CA ARG A 24 -8.36 -23.59 31.57
C ARG A 24 -9.52 -24.55 31.83
N THR A 25 -10.07 -24.54 33.05
CA THR A 25 -11.18 -25.40 33.44
C THR A 25 -12.44 -25.08 32.62
N ALA A 26 -12.79 -23.81 32.48
CA ALA A 26 -13.92 -23.37 31.69
C ALA A 26 -13.75 -23.69 30.20
N THR A 27 -12.55 -23.50 29.64
CA THR A 27 -12.25 -23.86 28.25
C THR A 27 -12.40 -25.36 28.01
N ALA A 28 -11.87 -26.21 28.89
CA ALA A 28 -12.01 -27.67 28.80
C ALA A 28 -13.49 -28.11 28.88
N ALA A 29 -14.29 -27.48 29.76
CA ALA A 29 -15.72 -27.78 29.86
C ALA A 29 -16.48 -27.35 28.57
N LEU A 30 -16.16 -26.17 28.01
CA LEU A 30 -16.74 -25.70 26.74
C LEU A 30 -16.35 -26.60 25.57
N ASP A 31 -15.11 -27.12 25.53
CA ASP A 31 -14.67 -28.02 24.47
C ASP A 31 -15.43 -29.37 24.53
N LEU A 32 -15.76 -29.87 25.71
CA LEU A 32 -16.62 -31.06 25.88
C LEU A 32 -18.06 -30.79 25.39
N ILE A 33 -18.64 -29.67 25.77
CA ILE A 33 -20.00 -29.27 25.35
C ILE A 33 -20.05 -28.99 23.84
N SER A 34 -18.94 -28.55 23.24
CA SER A 34 -18.84 -28.25 21.81
C SER A 34 -19.13 -29.42 20.88
N LEU A 35 -19.05 -30.64 21.40
CA LEU A 35 -19.41 -31.86 20.68
C LEU A 35 -20.93 -32.03 20.49
N THR A 36 -21.76 -31.27 21.19
CA THR A 36 -23.21 -31.35 21.06
C THR A 36 -23.72 -30.57 19.83
N PRO A 37 -24.67 -31.14 19.05
CA PRO A 37 -25.14 -30.48 17.81
C PRO A 37 -25.79 -29.11 18.03
N HIS A 38 -26.35 -28.86 19.22
CA HIS A 38 -27.04 -27.60 19.55
C HIS A 38 -26.11 -26.49 20.08
N PHE A 39 -24.85 -26.80 20.35
CA PHE A 39 -23.89 -25.86 20.93
C PHE A 39 -23.71 -24.56 20.11
N PRO A 40 -23.57 -24.61 18.77
CA PRO A 40 -23.49 -23.39 17.96
C PRO A 40 -24.71 -22.49 18.11
N PHE A 41 -25.92 -23.06 18.26
CA PHE A 41 -27.16 -22.31 18.48
C PHE A 41 -27.16 -21.58 19.83
N TYR A 42 -26.67 -22.23 20.88
CA TYR A 42 -26.51 -21.61 22.20
C TYR A 42 -25.54 -20.42 22.16
N LEU A 43 -24.40 -20.59 21.53
CA LEU A 43 -23.43 -19.49 21.36
C LEU A 43 -24.02 -18.31 20.57
N LEU A 44 -24.76 -18.60 19.50
CA LEU A 44 -25.43 -17.58 18.72
C LEU A 44 -26.48 -16.85 19.55
N SER A 45 -27.30 -17.58 20.33
CA SER A 45 -28.30 -17.03 21.22
C SER A 45 -27.71 -16.13 22.31
N ILE A 46 -26.58 -16.54 22.93
CA ILE A 46 -25.86 -15.71 23.93
C ILE A 46 -25.30 -14.45 23.27
N SER A 47 -24.74 -14.57 22.06
CA SER A 47 -24.20 -13.42 21.31
C SER A 47 -25.24 -12.35 20.99
N THR A 48 -26.51 -12.74 20.83
CA THR A 48 -27.62 -11.84 20.48
C THR A 48 -28.49 -11.45 21.70
N GLY A 49 -28.35 -12.16 22.81
CA GLY A 49 -29.19 -12.03 24.01
C GLY A 49 -28.89 -10.80 24.86
N GLY A 50 -29.59 -10.73 26.01
CA GLY A 50 -29.50 -9.62 26.96
C GLY A 50 -28.31 -9.68 27.94
N GLY A 51 -27.35 -10.57 27.76
CA GLY A 51 -26.16 -10.70 28.60
C GLY A 51 -25.21 -9.50 28.56
N ASN A 52 -24.19 -9.52 29.41
CA ASN A 52 -23.19 -8.48 29.40
C ASN A 52 -22.35 -8.51 28.08
N GLN A 53 -21.69 -7.40 27.77
CA GLN A 53 -20.94 -7.25 26.51
C GLN A 53 -19.78 -8.26 26.39
N GLY A 54 -19.13 -8.58 27.53
CA GLY A 54 -18.06 -9.58 27.59
C GLY A 54 -18.54 -10.98 27.16
N GLN A 55 -19.69 -11.43 27.72
CA GLN A 55 -20.31 -12.71 27.35
C GLN A 55 -20.66 -12.78 25.85
N LYS A 56 -21.25 -11.71 25.29
CA LYS A 56 -21.60 -11.64 23.86
C LYS A 56 -20.36 -11.80 22.98
N ILE A 57 -19.29 -11.08 23.31
CA ILE A 57 -18.01 -11.13 22.58
C ILE A 57 -17.35 -12.48 22.74
N ALA A 58 -17.34 -13.06 23.96
CA ALA A 58 -16.78 -14.38 24.22
C ALA A 58 -17.53 -15.47 23.44
N ALA A 59 -18.86 -15.46 23.47
CA ALA A 59 -19.70 -16.39 22.71
C ALA A 59 -19.46 -16.30 21.21
N ALA A 60 -19.46 -15.09 20.64
CA ALA A 60 -19.19 -14.88 19.23
C ALA A 60 -17.76 -15.32 18.84
N THR A 61 -16.77 -15.07 19.71
CA THR A 61 -15.37 -15.47 19.47
C THR A 61 -15.22 -16.99 19.51
N TYR A 62 -15.86 -17.65 20.47
CA TYR A 62 -15.84 -19.10 20.53
C TYR A 62 -16.51 -19.73 19.30
N LEU A 63 -17.67 -19.20 18.89
CA LEU A 63 -18.37 -19.63 17.67
C LEU A 63 -17.49 -19.44 16.41
N LYS A 64 -16.79 -18.32 16.31
CA LYS A 64 -15.82 -18.08 15.21
C LYS A 64 -14.72 -19.13 15.19
N ASN A 65 -14.12 -19.44 16.35
CA ASN A 65 -13.05 -20.42 16.46
C ASN A 65 -13.56 -21.84 16.17
N LEU A 66 -14.75 -22.20 16.66
CA LEU A 66 -15.41 -23.47 16.34
C LEU A 66 -15.65 -23.61 14.82
N THR A 67 -16.21 -22.57 14.19
CA THR A 67 -16.43 -22.56 12.74
C THR A 67 -15.13 -22.73 11.95
N ARG A 68 -14.05 -22.08 12.37
CA ARG A 68 -12.74 -22.22 11.71
C ARG A 68 -12.14 -23.64 11.82
N ARG A 69 -12.49 -24.39 12.89
CA ARG A 69 -12.07 -25.78 13.07
C ARG A 69 -12.92 -26.76 12.26
N THR A 70 -14.20 -26.46 12.04
CA THR A 70 -15.19 -27.38 11.46
C THR A 70 -15.45 -27.14 9.98
N VAL A 71 -15.31 -25.90 9.51
CA VAL A 71 -15.52 -25.51 8.11
C VAL A 71 -14.18 -25.41 7.39
N ASP A 72 -14.06 -26.12 6.28
CA ASP A 72 -12.86 -26.07 5.44
C ASP A 72 -12.68 -24.66 4.84
N SER A 73 -11.62 -23.98 5.24
CA SER A 73 -11.28 -22.63 4.76
C SER A 73 -10.98 -22.60 3.25
N THR A 74 -10.65 -23.73 2.63
CA THR A 74 -10.43 -23.85 1.19
C THR A 74 -11.75 -23.90 0.40
N GLY A 75 -12.87 -24.20 1.08
CA GLY A 75 -14.19 -24.33 0.50
C GLY A 75 -14.34 -25.52 -0.45
N VAL A 76 -13.44 -26.50 -0.38
CA VAL A 76 -13.52 -27.75 -1.18
C VAL A 76 -14.67 -28.61 -0.70
N LYS A 77 -14.93 -28.62 0.62
CA LYS A 77 -16.03 -29.37 1.25
C LYS A 77 -17.15 -28.43 1.67
N PRO A 78 -18.43 -28.86 1.58
CA PRO A 78 -19.54 -28.11 2.14
C PRO A 78 -19.36 -27.92 3.66
N SER A 79 -19.97 -26.85 4.21
CA SER A 79 -19.83 -26.53 5.63
C SER A 79 -20.53 -27.52 6.56
N ASN A 80 -21.45 -28.33 6.02
CA ASN A 80 -22.36 -29.21 6.79
C ASN A 80 -23.22 -28.46 7.85
N VAL A 81 -23.32 -27.14 7.74
CA VAL A 81 -24.12 -26.30 8.64
C VAL A 81 -25.59 -26.38 8.24
N SER A 82 -26.48 -26.59 9.22
CA SER A 82 -27.92 -26.70 8.97
C SER A 82 -28.54 -25.42 8.42
N LYS A 83 -29.61 -25.56 7.65
CA LYS A 83 -30.37 -24.42 7.11
C LYS A 83 -30.88 -23.51 8.22
N GLU A 84 -31.41 -24.09 9.29
CA GLU A 84 -31.91 -23.35 10.47
C GLU A 84 -30.84 -22.47 11.12
N PHE A 85 -29.61 -22.99 11.26
CA PHE A 85 -28.51 -22.20 11.78
C PHE A 85 -28.14 -21.03 10.86
N LYS A 86 -28.12 -21.25 9.54
CA LYS A 86 -27.86 -20.19 8.55
C LYS A 86 -28.90 -19.07 8.61
N GLU A 87 -30.18 -19.42 8.78
CA GLU A 87 -31.28 -18.46 8.92
C GLU A 87 -31.16 -17.65 10.23
N GLN A 88 -30.90 -18.31 11.36
CA GLN A 88 -30.67 -17.64 12.64
C GLN A 88 -29.43 -16.76 12.63
N LEU A 89 -28.35 -17.22 11.99
CA LEU A 89 -27.14 -16.41 11.82
C LEU A 89 -27.41 -15.14 11.02
N MET A 90 -28.17 -15.22 9.92
CA MET A 90 -28.55 -14.04 9.13
C MET A 90 -29.39 -13.06 9.95
N GLN A 91 -30.36 -13.53 10.72
CA GLN A 91 -31.14 -12.68 11.61
C GLN A 91 -30.27 -12.01 12.68
N ALA A 92 -29.37 -12.79 13.29
CA ALA A 92 -28.44 -12.29 14.29
C ALA A 92 -27.55 -11.16 13.73
N LEU A 93 -26.94 -11.37 12.56
CA LEU A 93 -26.07 -10.41 11.90
C LEU A 93 -26.75 -9.06 11.66
N LEU A 94 -28.04 -9.05 11.37
CA LEU A 94 -28.80 -7.83 11.07
C LEU A 94 -29.23 -7.05 12.34
N GLN A 95 -29.17 -7.67 13.52
CA GLN A 95 -29.72 -7.12 14.76
C GLN A 95 -28.66 -6.79 15.83
N VAL A 96 -27.48 -7.41 15.75
CA VAL A 96 -26.43 -7.26 16.78
C VAL A 96 -25.69 -5.93 16.68
N GLU A 97 -25.06 -5.54 17.77
CA GLU A 97 -24.18 -4.41 17.86
C GLU A 97 -22.93 -4.61 16.99
N LEU A 98 -22.31 -3.51 16.56
CA LEU A 98 -21.17 -3.52 15.65
C LEU A 98 -19.95 -4.31 16.17
N SER A 99 -19.74 -4.35 17.48
CA SER A 99 -18.65 -5.11 18.13
C SER A 99 -18.81 -6.62 17.95
N VAL A 100 -20.02 -7.13 18.17
CA VAL A 100 -20.38 -8.54 17.98
C VAL A 100 -20.49 -8.86 16.49
N LEU A 101 -21.07 -7.95 15.69
CA LEU A 101 -21.19 -8.10 14.24
C LEU A 101 -19.85 -8.39 13.58
N LYS A 102 -18.80 -7.65 13.92
CA LYS A 102 -17.45 -7.85 13.35
C LYS A 102 -16.93 -9.27 13.55
N ILE A 103 -17.32 -9.93 14.62
CA ILE A 103 -16.90 -11.30 14.92
C ILE A 103 -17.79 -12.31 14.19
N LEU A 104 -19.11 -12.13 14.26
CA LEU A 104 -20.08 -13.03 13.60
C LEU A 104 -19.97 -13.00 12.07
N VAL A 105 -19.57 -11.86 11.49
CA VAL A 105 -19.28 -11.74 10.05
C VAL A 105 -18.16 -12.71 9.62
N GLU A 106 -17.19 -13.01 10.46
CA GLU A 106 -16.16 -14.02 10.14
C GLU A 106 -16.73 -15.45 10.11
N VAL A 107 -17.69 -15.75 11.00
CA VAL A 107 -18.46 -17.02 10.95
C VAL A 107 -19.24 -17.12 9.64
N PHE A 108 -20.01 -16.07 9.33
CA PHE A 108 -20.76 -15.98 8.08
C PHE A 108 -19.87 -16.15 6.85
N ARG A 109 -18.71 -15.48 6.84
CA ARG A 109 -17.76 -15.53 5.71
C ARG A 109 -17.25 -16.95 5.45
N ALA A 110 -16.91 -17.69 6.50
CA ALA A 110 -16.44 -19.07 6.37
C ALA A 110 -17.53 -19.97 5.76
N ILE A 111 -18.76 -19.89 6.27
CA ILE A 111 -19.90 -20.67 5.77
C ILE A 111 -20.28 -20.27 4.34
N ALA A 112 -20.35 -18.96 4.05
CA ALA A 112 -20.69 -18.46 2.72
C ALA A 112 -19.63 -18.82 1.68
N ALA A 113 -18.35 -18.82 2.03
CA ALA A 113 -17.28 -19.24 1.14
C ALA A 113 -17.42 -20.72 0.73
N ALA A 114 -17.75 -21.60 1.69
CA ALA A 114 -17.95 -23.04 1.42
C ALA A 114 -19.26 -23.31 0.66
N ASP A 115 -20.37 -22.76 1.15
CA ASP A 115 -21.70 -23.21 0.72
C ASP A 115 -22.31 -22.35 -0.42
N PHE A 116 -21.88 -21.09 -0.57
CA PHE A 116 -22.42 -20.22 -1.62
C PHE A 116 -21.40 -19.99 -2.74
N VAL A 117 -20.19 -19.53 -2.40
CA VAL A 117 -19.21 -19.12 -3.43
C VAL A 117 -18.72 -20.32 -4.23
N LYS A 118 -18.47 -21.47 -3.59
CA LYS A 118 -17.88 -22.65 -4.21
C LYS A 118 -18.92 -23.68 -4.68
N GLN A 119 -19.98 -23.90 -3.93
CA GLN A 119 -20.87 -25.04 -4.13
C GLN A 119 -22.33 -24.69 -4.42
N ASN A 120 -22.72 -23.42 -4.33
CA ASN A 120 -24.11 -22.94 -4.53
C ASN A 120 -25.18 -23.70 -3.71
N LEU A 121 -24.83 -24.04 -2.45
CA LEU A 121 -25.69 -24.76 -1.51
C LEU A 121 -26.50 -23.84 -0.58
N TRP A 122 -26.49 -22.53 -0.85
CA TRP A 122 -27.25 -21.53 -0.05
C TRP A 122 -28.01 -20.56 -0.98
N PRO A 123 -29.03 -21.04 -1.70
CA PRO A 123 -29.75 -20.24 -2.69
C PRO A 123 -30.56 -19.08 -2.09
N GLU A 124 -31.00 -19.20 -0.84
CA GLU A 124 -31.79 -18.18 -0.15
C GLU A 124 -30.97 -16.98 0.32
N LEU A 125 -29.64 -17.06 0.29
CA LEU A 125 -28.73 -16.03 0.83
C LEU A 125 -28.94 -14.67 0.15
N VAL A 126 -28.92 -14.64 -1.18
CA VAL A 126 -29.03 -13.38 -1.96
C VAL A 126 -30.43 -12.77 -1.84
N PRO A 127 -31.54 -13.53 -1.99
CA PRO A 127 -32.90 -13.01 -1.75
C PRO A 127 -33.10 -12.45 -0.34
N ASN A 128 -32.59 -13.14 0.69
CA ASN A 128 -32.71 -12.69 2.06
C ASN A 128 -31.93 -11.39 2.29
N LEU A 129 -30.74 -11.28 1.74
CA LEU A 129 -29.92 -10.06 1.86
C LEU A 129 -30.54 -8.90 1.08
N GLN A 130 -31.06 -9.14 -0.12
CA GLN A 130 -31.81 -8.15 -0.89
C GLN A 130 -32.99 -7.61 -0.11
N SER A 131 -33.83 -8.51 0.44
CA SER A 131 -34.98 -8.13 1.25
C SER A 131 -34.57 -7.31 2.49
N ALA A 132 -33.47 -7.69 3.15
CA ALA A 132 -32.95 -6.97 4.31
C ALA A 132 -32.54 -5.52 3.95
N ILE A 133 -31.89 -5.32 2.80
CA ILE A 133 -31.46 -4.00 2.34
C ILE A 133 -32.67 -3.16 1.89
N GLN A 134 -33.60 -3.74 1.14
CA GLN A 134 -34.80 -3.05 0.65
C GLN A 134 -35.75 -2.63 1.77
N ASN A 135 -35.89 -3.44 2.81
CA ASN A 135 -36.74 -3.17 3.97
C ASN A 135 -36.01 -2.38 5.06
N SER A 136 -34.81 -1.90 4.82
CA SER A 136 -34.07 -1.09 5.78
C SER A 136 -34.71 0.31 5.92
N HIS A 137 -34.53 0.95 7.08
CA HIS A 137 -35.11 2.27 7.37
C HIS A 137 -34.62 3.37 6.39
N LEU A 138 -33.44 3.20 5.76
CA LEU A 138 -32.91 4.17 4.80
C LEU A 138 -33.55 4.07 3.41
N THR A 139 -34.11 2.91 3.05
CA THR A 139 -34.72 2.70 1.74
C THR A 139 -36.23 2.78 1.75
N SER A 140 -36.87 2.40 2.85
CA SER A 140 -38.33 2.30 2.94
C SER A 140 -38.98 3.28 3.93
N GLY A 141 -38.19 4.03 4.71
CA GLY A 141 -38.69 4.88 5.78
C GLY A 141 -39.36 4.11 6.94
N SER A 142 -39.27 2.79 6.93
CA SER A 142 -39.90 1.94 7.96
C SER A 142 -39.01 1.87 9.21
N ASN A 143 -39.62 1.88 10.39
CA ASN A 143 -38.95 1.66 11.69
C ASN A 143 -38.55 0.19 11.87
N THR A 144 -37.82 -0.39 10.91
CA THR A 144 -37.34 -1.74 11.06
C THR A 144 -36.16 -1.76 12.04
N LYS A 145 -36.10 -2.78 12.89
CA LYS A 145 -35.00 -3.01 13.85
C LYS A 145 -33.67 -3.35 13.16
N TRP A 146 -33.64 -3.42 11.84
CA TRP A 146 -32.48 -3.84 11.07
C TRP A 146 -31.62 -2.64 10.65
N SER A 147 -30.36 -2.69 10.99
CA SER A 147 -29.43 -1.66 10.60
C SER A 147 -29.00 -1.86 9.14
N THR A 148 -29.21 -0.85 8.31
CA THR A 148 -28.71 -0.86 6.92
C THR A 148 -27.19 -1.04 6.88
N VAL A 149 -26.47 -0.46 7.82
CA VAL A 149 -25.01 -0.60 7.92
C VAL A 149 -24.62 -2.06 8.15
N ASN A 150 -25.37 -2.79 9.00
CA ASN A 150 -25.12 -4.21 9.23
C ASN A 150 -25.33 -5.04 7.94
N ALA A 151 -26.45 -4.81 7.25
CA ALA A 151 -26.75 -5.50 5.98
C ALA A 151 -25.66 -5.23 4.92
N LEU A 152 -25.19 -3.99 4.82
CA LEU A 152 -24.10 -3.62 3.91
C LEU A 152 -22.75 -4.24 4.30
N LEU A 153 -22.46 -4.40 5.60
CA LEU A 153 -21.25 -5.08 6.09
C LEU A 153 -21.31 -6.59 5.80
N VAL A 154 -22.47 -7.21 5.90
CA VAL A 154 -22.67 -8.61 5.49
C VAL A 154 -22.47 -8.76 3.98
N LEU A 155 -23.05 -7.86 3.17
CA LEU A 155 -22.82 -7.82 1.71
C LEU A 155 -21.33 -7.66 1.37
N HIS A 156 -20.66 -6.74 2.05
CA HIS A 156 -19.21 -6.54 1.88
C HIS A 156 -18.40 -7.83 2.17
N ALA A 157 -18.77 -8.55 3.24
CA ALA A 157 -18.15 -9.84 3.57
C ALA A 157 -18.40 -10.92 2.51
N LEU A 158 -19.63 -10.93 1.96
CA LEU A 158 -20.02 -11.86 0.88
C LEU A 158 -19.26 -11.60 -0.42
N LEU A 159 -18.96 -10.33 -0.73
CA LEU A 159 -18.23 -9.93 -1.94
C LEU A 159 -16.71 -10.14 -1.83
N ARG A 160 -16.18 -10.21 -0.61
CA ARG A 160 -14.72 -10.32 -0.39
C ARG A 160 -14.05 -11.51 -1.08
N PRO A 161 -14.62 -12.71 -1.17
CA PRO A 161 -14.01 -13.83 -1.89
C PRO A 161 -13.84 -13.63 -3.40
N PHE A 162 -14.58 -12.70 -4.02
CA PHE A 162 -14.49 -12.43 -5.46
C PHE A 162 -13.37 -11.45 -5.83
N GLN A 163 -12.67 -10.87 -4.85
CA GLN A 163 -11.47 -10.09 -5.10
C GLN A 163 -10.24 -11.00 -5.17
N TYR A 164 -9.83 -11.41 -6.35
CA TYR A 164 -8.56 -12.12 -6.50
C TYR A 164 -7.40 -11.13 -6.68
N PHE A 165 -6.26 -11.46 -6.07
CA PHE A 165 -5.02 -10.76 -6.35
C PHE A 165 -4.47 -11.25 -7.70
N LEU A 166 -4.58 -10.41 -8.69
CA LEU A 166 -3.62 -10.08 -9.75
C LEU A 166 -2.84 -11.20 -10.45
N ASN A 167 -3.42 -12.36 -10.73
CA ASN A 167 -2.87 -13.14 -11.82
C ASN A 167 -3.46 -12.58 -13.14
N PRO A 168 -2.66 -12.08 -14.11
CA PRO A 168 -3.15 -11.63 -15.41
C PRO A 168 -3.95 -12.70 -16.16
N LYS A 169 -3.74 -13.98 -15.83
CA LYS A 169 -4.51 -15.10 -16.37
C LYS A 169 -5.98 -15.09 -15.91
N VAL A 170 -6.25 -14.60 -14.70
CA VAL A 170 -7.63 -14.50 -14.15
C VAL A 170 -8.47 -13.45 -14.88
N ALA A 171 -7.85 -12.43 -15.49
CA ALA A 171 -8.57 -11.43 -16.28
C ALA A 171 -9.32 -12.01 -17.51
N LYS A 172 -9.04 -13.25 -17.89
CA LYS A 172 -9.70 -13.98 -19.01
C LYS A 172 -10.78 -14.93 -18.52
N GLU A 173 -10.93 -15.12 -17.21
CA GLU A 173 -11.96 -16.01 -16.67
C GLU A 173 -13.34 -15.34 -16.73
N PRO A 174 -14.41 -16.11 -17.00
CA PRO A 174 -15.77 -15.59 -16.96
C PRO A 174 -16.13 -15.13 -15.54
N VAL A 175 -17.01 -14.13 -15.45
CA VAL A 175 -17.54 -13.67 -14.17
C VAL A 175 -18.23 -14.82 -13.45
N PRO A 176 -17.91 -15.08 -12.16
CA PRO A 176 -18.58 -16.14 -11.41
C PRO A 176 -20.12 -15.95 -11.38
N PRO A 177 -20.92 -16.99 -11.60
CA PRO A 177 -22.39 -16.89 -11.63
C PRO A 177 -22.97 -16.29 -10.34
N GLN A 178 -22.36 -16.59 -9.19
CA GLN A 178 -22.78 -16.05 -7.90
C GLN A 178 -22.55 -14.53 -7.83
N LEU A 179 -21.46 -14.03 -8.40
CA LEU A 179 -21.20 -12.58 -8.46
C LEU A 179 -22.19 -11.89 -9.42
N GLU A 180 -22.52 -12.50 -10.55
CA GLU A 180 -23.56 -11.99 -11.46
C GLU A 180 -24.93 -11.95 -10.77
N LEU A 181 -25.29 -12.98 -9.98
CA LEU A 181 -26.52 -13.02 -9.21
C LEU A 181 -26.56 -11.89 -8.17
N ILE A 182 -25.51 -11.73 -7.36
CA ILE A 182 -25.41 -10.64 -6.38
C ILE A 182 -25.48 -9.28 -7.08
N SER A 183 -24.81 -9.16 -8.20
CA SER A 183 -24.79 -7.92 -8.97
C SER A 183 -26.20 -7.52 -9.44
N LYS A 184 -26.91 -8.44 -10.06
CA LYS A 184 -28.24 -8.20 -10.59
C LYS A 184 -29.26 -7.89 -9.48
N GLU A 185 -29.31 -8.72 -8.45
CA GLU A 185 -30.37 -8.66 -7.44
C GLU A 185 -30.10 -7.61 -6.34
N VAL A 186 -28.81 -7.32 -6.04
CA VAL A 186 -28.45 -6.45 -4.91
C VAL A 186 -27.70 -5.19 -5.36
N LEU A 187 -26.62 -5.33 -6.16
CA LEU A 187 -25.76 -4.18 -6.44
C LEU A 187 -26.40 -3.17 -7.41
N VAL A 188 -27.16 -3.62 -8.39
CA VAL A 188 -27.86 -2.73 -9.34
C VAL A 188 -28.87 -1.83 -8.61
N PRO A 189 -29.80 -2.35 -7.79
CA PRO A 189 -30.65 -1.48 -6.96
C PRO A 189 -29.86 -0.59 -6.01
N LEU A 190 -28.76 -1.09 -5.45
CA LEU A 190 -27.92 -0.35 -4.51
C LEU A 190 -27.24 0.87 -5.14
N LEU A 191 -26.98 0.86 -6.45
CA LEU A 191 -26.44 2.03 -7.17
C LEU A 191 -27.43 3.22 -7.17
N ALA A 192 -28.72 2.96 -7.28
CA ALA A 192 -29.72 4.03 -7.20
C ALA A 192 -29.76 4.65 -5.78
N VAL A 193 -29.66 3.81 -4.76
CA VAL A 193 -29.53 4.26 -3.36
C VAL A 193 -28.25 5.07 -3.17
N PHE A 194 -27.14 4.60 -3.73
CA PHE A 194 -25.85 5.32 -3.67
C PHE A 194 -25.97 6.72 -4.26
N HIS A 195 -26.57 6.86 -5.43
CA HIS A 195 -26.78 8.16 -6.08
C HIS A 195 -27.57 9.12 -5.19
N GLN A 196 -28.69 8.68 -4.62
CA GLN A 196 -29.51 9.49 -3.70
C GLN A 196 -28.70 9.95 -2.47
N PHE A 197 -27.88 9.07 -1.91
CA PHE A 197 -27.02 9.42 -0.76
C PHE A 197 -25.89 10.38 -1.14
N VAL A 198 -25.35 10.30 -2.35
CA VAL A 198 -24.37 11.27 -2.87
C VAL A 198 -25.03 12.64 -3.01
N GLU A 199 -26.19 12.72 -3.63
CA GLU A 199 -26.95 13.99 -3.74
C GLU A 199 -27.25 14.59 -2.36
N LYS A 200 -27.74 13.79 -1.40
CA LYS A 200 -27.98 14.23 -0.03
C LYS A 200 -26.69 14.75 0.63
N ALA A 201 -25.58 14.02 0.50
CA ALA A 201 -24.31 14.38 1.10
C ALA A 201 -23.69 15.66 0.52
N LEU A 202 -23.94 15.96 -0.76
CA LEU A 202 -23.44 17.16 -1.44
C LEU A 202 -24.36 18.37 -1.30
N ALA A 203 -25.65 18.17 -1.05
CA ALA A 203 -26.63 19.24 -0.84
C ALA A 203 -26.46 19.96 0.52
N THR A 204 -25.88 19.29 1.51
CA THR A 204 -25.57 19.88 2.81
C THR A 204 -24.32 20.73 2.71
N HIS A 205 -24.45 22.06 2.99
CA HIS A 205 -23.30 22.96 3.11
C HIS A 205 -22.46 22.55 4.34
N GLY A 206 -21.56 21.58 4.16
CA GLY A 206 -20.76 21.01 5.22
C GLY A 206 -20.65 19.49 5.11
N ILE A 207 -20.40 18.84 6.26
CA ILE A 207 -20.28 17.38 6.34
C ILE A 207 -21.68 16.79 6.54
N ALA A 208 -22.04 15.79 5.74
CA ALA A 208 -23.29 15.08 5.90
C ALA A 208 -23.33 14.30 7.22
N GLU A 209 -24.55 13.93 7.67
CA GLU A 209 -24.74 13.10 8.87
C GLU A 209 -23.82 11.86 8.84
N LYS A 210 -23.27 11.52 9.99
CA LYS A 210 -22.34 10.39 10.20
C LYS A 210 -22.84 9.07 9.61
N GLU A 211 -24.15 8.83 9.65
CA GLU A 211 -24.75 7.63 9.09
C GLU A 211 -24.70 7.64 7.55
N THR A 212 -25.01 8.78 6.94
CA THR A 212 -24.92 8.97 5.48
C THR A 212 -23.51 8.69 4.96
N GLU A 213 -22.48 9.24 5.61
CA GLU A 213 -21.08 9.00 5.23
C GLU A 213 -20.67 7.51 5.40
N LYS A 214 -21.12 6.85 6.46
CA LYS A 214 -20.86 5.42 6.66
C LYS A 214 -21.53 4.55 5.60
N VAL A 215 -22.76 4.87 5.21
CA VAL A 215 -23.48 4.16 4.15
C VAL A 215 -22.75 4.31 2.83
N LEU A 216 -22.39 5.54 2.43
CA LEU A 216 -21.62 5.81 1.21
C LEU A 216 -20.31 5.02 1.18
N LEU A 217 -19.54 5.09 2.26
CA LEU A 217 -18.28 4.34 2.36
C LEU A 217 -18.48 2.84 2.21
N THR A 218 -19.53 2.29 2.85
CA THR A 218 -19.72 0.84 2.83
C THR A 218 -20.21 0.35 1.47
N ILE A 219 -21.08 1.12 0.80
CA ILE A 219 -21.48 0.84 -0.59
C ILE A 219 -20.26 0.91 -1.53
N CYS A 220 -19.44 1.94 -1.41
CA CYS A 220 -18.19 2.04 -2.19
C CYS A 220 -17.26 0.83 -1.98
N LYS A 221 -17.16 0.32 -0.74
CA LYS A 221 -16.37 -0.90 -0.46
C LYS A 221 -16.96 -2.13 -1.15
N CYS A 222 -18.29 -2.29 -1.14
CA CYS A 222 -18.97 -3.39 -1.82
C CYS A 222 -18.72 -3.34 -3.33
N LEU A 223 -18.93 -2.17 -3.94
CA LEU A 223 -18.72 -1.98 -5.38
C LEU A 223 -17.25 -2.15 -5.77
N HIS A 224 -16.31 -1.64 -4.96
CA HIS A 224 -14.89 -1.86 -5.19
C HIS A 224 -14.55 -3.36 -5.27
N PHE A 225 -15.05 -4.18 -4.34
CA PHE A 225 -14.79 -5.62 -4.38
C PHE A 225 -15.45 -6.32 -5.56
N ALA A 226 -16.64 -5.87 -5.96
CA ALA A 226 -17.34 -6.43 -7.13
C ALA A 226 -16.60 -6.18 -8.45
N VAL A 227 -16.00 -4.96 -8.59
CA VAL A 227 -15.32 -4.57 -9.85
C VAL A 227 -13.80 -4.73 -9.80
N LYS A 228 -13.21 -5.11 -8.68
CA LYS A 228 -11.76 -5.19 -8.52
C LYS A 228 -11.12 -6.21 -9.47
N SER A 229 -11.73 -7.37 -9.65
CA SER A 229 -11.19 -8.46 -10.49
C SER A 229 -12.07 -8.76 -11.69
N TYR A 230 -13.38 -8.68 -11.55
CA TYR A 230 -14.35 -8.99 -12.55
C TYR A 230 -15.22 -7.78 -12.88
N MET A 231 -15.85 -7.76 -14.04
CA MET A 231 -16.87 -6.77 -14.40
C MET A 231 -18.20 -7.49 -14.62
N PRO A 232 -19.10 -7.49 -13.62
CA PRO A 232 -20.43 -8.06 -13.80
C PRO A 232 -21.18 -7.39 -14.96
N SER A 233 -21.83 -8.20 -15.78
CA SER A 233 -22.49 -7.75 -17.01
C SER A 233 -23.59 -6.73 -16.75
N THR A 234 -24.28 -6.86 -15.61
CA THR A 234 -25.38 -5.98 -15.18
C THR A 234 -24.90 -4.63 -14.64
N LEU A 235 -23.65 -4.55 -14.14
CA LEU A 235 -23.07 -3.28 -13.65
C LEU A 235 -22.46 -2.45 -14.79
N ALA A 236 -21.93 -3.08 -15.82
CA ALA A 236 -21.23 -2.40 -16.90
C ALA A 236 -22.01 -1.23 -17.53
N PRO A 237 -23.32 -1.33 -17.82
CA PRO A 237 -24.11 -0.22 -18.36
C PRO A 237 -24.28 0.96 -17.40
N LEU A 238 -24.16 0.73 -16.10
CA LEU A 238 -24.38 1.73 -15.04
C LEU A 238 -23.10 2.46 -14.62
N LEU A 239 -21.94 2.00 -15.10
CA LEU A 239 -20.64 2.61 -14.77
C LEU A 239 -20.57 4.12 -15.05
N PRO A 240 -21.11 4.66 -16.16
CA PRO A 240 -21.01 6.11 -16.40
C PRO A 240 -21.69 6.96 -15.31
N SER A 241 -22.85 6.57 -14.84
CA SER A 241 -23.54 7.25 -13.73
C SER A 241 -22.78 7.11 -12.43
N PHE A 242 -22.38 5.87 -12.11
CA PHE A 242 -21.62 5.58 -10.91
C PHE A 242 -20.28 6.32 -10.85
N CYS A 243 -19.53 6.38 -11.96
CA CYS A 243 -18.27 7.13 -12.01
C CYS A 243 -18.48 8.63 -11.80
N ARG A 244 -19.58 9.21 -12.32
CA ARG A 244 -19.91 10.61 -12.05
C ARG A 244 -20.18 10.88 -10.57
N ASP A 245 -20.88 9.99 -9.89
CA ASP A 245 -21.08 10.08 -8.44
C ASP A 245 -19.75 10.03 -7.68
N LEU A 246 -18.84 9.12 -8.06
CA LEU A 246 -17.51 9.04 -7.47
C LEU A 246 -16.67 10.31 -7.72
N MET A 247 -16.74 10.87 -8.93
CA MET A 247 -16.07 12.14 -9.28
C MET A 247 -16.64 13.29 -8.48
N SER A 248 -17.95 13.34 -8.25
CA SER A 248 -18.60 14.38 -7.44
C SER A 248 -18.14 14.30 -5.98
N ILE A 249 -17.99 13.10 -5.42
CA ILE A 249 -17.40 12.90 -4.08
C ILE A 249 -15.96 13.42 -4.04
N LEU A 250 -15.11 13.04 -5.02
CA LEU A 250 -13.71 13.49 -5.07
C LEU A 250 -13.60 15.00 -5.21
N SER A 251 -14.47 15.62 -6.00
CA SER A 251 -14.50 17.07 -6.19
C SER A 251 -14.97 17.85 -4.96
N SER A 252 -15.71 17.19 -4.03
CA SER A 252 -16.15 17.77 -2.77
C SER A 252 -15.08 17.73 -1.66
N LEU A 253 -13.93 17.07 -1.90
CA LEU A 253 -12.88 16.99 -0.90
C LEU A 253 -12.10 18.29 -0.81
N SER A 254 -11.89 18.78 0.41
CA SER A 254 -10.98 19.88 0.73
C SER A 254 -9.74 19.31 1.39
N PHE A 255 -8.56 19.79 0.97
CA PHE A 255 -7.28 19.39 1.54
C PHE A 255 -6.71 20.47 2.47
N ASP A 256 -7.50 21.51 2.80
CA ASP A 256 -7.08 22.52 3.76
C ASP A 256 -7.08 21.97 5.18
N SER A 257 -5.92 22.03 5.82
CA SER A 257 -5.60 21.40 7.10
C SER A 257 -6.38 21.93 8.31
N ILE A 258 -7.24 22.93 8.15
CA ILE A 258 -8.00 23.59 9.21
C ILE A 258 -9.38 22.96 9.40
N VAL A 259 -9.87 22.22 8.42
CA VAL A 259 -11.15 21.53 8.53
C VAL A 259 -10.95 20.20 9.21
N ASN A 260 -10.84 20.30 10.49
CA ASN A 260 -11.20 19.35 11.54
C ASN A 260 -11.10 17.85 11.26
N GLN A 261 -10.43 17.21 12.17
CA GLN A 261 -10.46 15.82 12.61
C GLN A 261 -11.87 15.31 12.96
N GLU A 262 -12.95 15.81 12.35
CA GLU A 262 -14.28 15.27 12.52
C GLU A 262 -14.36 13.88 11.89
N ASP A 263 -14.85 12.90 12.62
CA ASP A 263 -14.97 11.49 12.19
C ASP A 263 -15.71 11.35 10.84
N GLU A 264 -16.65 12.24 10.56
CA GLU A 264 -17.44 12.29 9.35
C GLU A 264 -16.58 12.66 8.14
N TYR A 265 -15.72 13.68 8.28
CA TYR A 265 -14.80 14.08 7.22
C TYR A 265 -13.75 13.00 6.92
N LEU A 266 -13.22 12.35 7.94
CA LEU A 266 -12.35 11.17 7.79
C LEU A 266 -13.07 10.04 7.03
N THR A 267 -14.38 9.88 7.25
CA THR A 267 -15.18 8.87 6.54
C THR A 267 -15.35 9.23 5.07
N ARG A 268 -15.55 10.52 4.74
CA ARG A 268 -15.59 11.02 3.36
C ARG A 268 -14.25 10.85 2.65
N LEU A 269 -13.13 11.13 3.30
CA LEU A 269 -11.79 10.85 2.76
C LEU A 269 -11.59 9.36 2.46
N LYS A 270 -12.08 8.47 3.35
CA LYS A 270 -12.05 7.02 3.10
C LYS A 270 -12.92 6.63 1.89
N THR A 271 -14.03 7.31 1.66
CA THR A 271 -14.86 7.12 0.46
C THR A 271 -14.11 7.58 -0.79
N GLY A 272 -13.49 8.75 -0.77
CA GLY A 272 -12.60 9.23 -1.84
C GLY A 272 -11.46 8.26 -2.15
N LYS A 273 -10.81 7.70 -1.12
CA LYS A 273 -9.81 6.64 -1.29
C LYS A 273 -10.39 5.44 -2.06
N ARG A 274 -11.61 5.01 -1.74
CA ARG A 274 -12.26 3.90 -2.46
C ARG A 274 -12.62 4.26 -3.90
N SER A 275 -13.02 5.51 -4.15
CA SER A 275 -13.27 6.02 -5.50
C SER A 275 -12.02 5.92 -6.39
N LEU A 276 -10.86 6.33 -5.90
CA LEU A 276 -9.59 6.22 -6.63
C LEU A 276 -9.18 4.76 -6.86
N LEU A 277 -9.39 3.87 -5.88
CA LEU A 277 -9.13 2.43 -6.06
C LEU A 277 -10.06 1.80 -7.09
N ILE A 278 -11.31 2.25 -7.20
CA ILE A 278 -12.24 1.82 -8.26
C ILE A 278 -11.74 2.33 -9.61
N PHE A 279 -11.36 3.61 -9.72
CA PHE A 279 -10.79 4.15 -10.97
C PHE A 279 -9.53 3.40 -11.39
N SER A 280 -8.62 3.10 -10.46
CA SER A 280 -7.45 2.28 -10.75
C SER A 280 -7.85 0.91 -11.32
N ALA A 281 -8.80 0.21 -10.71
CA ALA A 281 -9.29 -1.08 -11.20
C ALA A 281 -9.94 -0.97 -12.59
N LEU A 282 -10.75 0.06 -12.84
CA LEU A 282 -11.40 0.30 -14.12
C LEU A 282 -10.39 0.55 -15.24
N VAL A 283 -9.40 1.41 -14.96
CA VAL A 283 -8.37 1.80 -15.94
C VAL A 283 -7.42 0.64 -16.25
N THR A 284 -7.03 -0.14 -15.26
CA THR A 284 -6.06 -1.23 -15.47
C THR A 284 -6.69 -2.50 -16.04
N ARG A 285 -7.91 -2.85 -15.62
CA ARG A 285 -8.52 -4.16 -15.92
C ARG A 285 -9.74 -4.13 -16.80
N HIS A 286 -10.51 -3.04 -16.73
CA HIS A 286 -11.81 -2.95 -17.38
C HIS A 286 -11.83 -1.88 -18.48
N ARG A 287 -10.74 -1.74 -19.23
CA ARG A 287 -10.56 -0.70 -20.28
C ARG A 287 -11.73 -0.62 -21.25
N LYS A 288 -12.28 -1.75 -21.70
CA LYS A 288 -13.45 -1.80 -22.60
C LYS A 288 -14.64 -0.97 -22.10
N HIS A 289 -14.76 -0.83 -20.79
CA HIS A 289 -15.85 -0.10 -20.14
C HIS A 289 -15.46 1.30 -19.71
N SER A 290 -14.16 1.56 -19.45
CA SER A 290 -13.65 2.84 -18.93
C SER A 290 -13.13 3.79 -20.00
N ASP A 291 -12.80 3.34 -21.21
CA ASP A 291 -12.20 4.18 -22.25
C ASP A 291 -13.00 5.45 -22.55
N LYS A 292 -14.34 5.35 -22.59
CA LYS A 292 -15.22 6.50 -22.82
C LYS A 292 -15.25 7.48 -21.63
N LEU A 293 -14.96 7.00 -20.42
CA LEU A 293 -14.96 7.78 -19.18
C LEU A 293 -13.58 8.33 -18.84
N MET A 294 -12.55 7.86 -19.54
CA MET A 294 -11.16 8.22 -19.29
C MET A 294 -10.91 9.73 -19.21
N PRO A 295 -11.44 10.55 -20.15
CA PRO A 295 -11.25 12.01 -20.10
C PRO A 295 -11.81 12.67 -18.82
N GLU A 296 -12.99 12.21 -18.37
CA GLU A 296 -13.63 12.72 -17.17
C GLU A 296 -12.87 12.29 -15.91
N ILE A 297 -12.45 11.03 -15.83
CA ILE A 297 -11.64 10.49 -14.73
C ILE A 297 -10.32 11.24 -14.63
N ILE A 298 -9.59 11.42 -15.73
CA ILE A 298 -8.32 12.16 -15.75
C ILE A 298 -8.53 13.58 -15.27
N ASN A 299 -9.54 14.28 -15.78
CA ASN A 299 -9.79 15.67 -15.43
C ASN A 299 -10.07 15.83 -13.92
N CYS A 300 -10.88 14.93 -13.37
CA CYS A 300 -11.16 14.89 -11.93
C CYS A 300 -9.89 14.66 -11.11
N VAL A 301 -9.09 13.64 -11.47
CA VAL A 301 -7.87 13.30 -10.72
C VAL A 301 -6.80 14.38 -10.85
N LEU A 302 -6.61 14.96 -12.05
CA LEU A 302 -5.68 16.08 -12.26
C LEU A 302 -6.06 17.30 -11.42
N ASN A 303 -7.34 17.64 -11.34
CA ASN A 303 -7.80 18.74 -10.51
C ASN A 303 -7.56 18.47 -9.03
N MET A 304 -7.86 17.27 -8.56
CA MET A 304 -7.60 16.88 -7.17
C MET A 304 -6.11 16.97 -6.82
N VAL A 305 -5.23 16.45 -7.68
CA VAL A 305 -3.77 16.45 -7.45
C VAL A 305 -3.18 17.86 -7.48
N LYS A 306 -3.71 18.77 -8.32
CA LYS A 306 -3.26 20.17 -8.38
C LYS A 306 -3.70 21.02 -7.18
N LEU A 307 -4.80 20.66 -6.52
CA LEU A 307 -5.28 21.36 -5.32
C LEU A 307 -4.39 21.13 -4.10
N THR A 308 -3.56 20.09 -4.09
CA THR A 308 -2.69 19.69 -2.99
C THR A 308 -1.36 20.44 -2.97
N LYS A 309 -1.39 21.77 -2.82
CA LYS A 309 -0.18 22.63 -2.85
C LYS A 309 0.75 22.47 -1.64
N ASN A 310 0.28 21.91 -0.51
CA ASN A 310 1.04 21.79 0.74
C ASN A 310 1.00 20.35 1.26
N THR A 311 1.82 19.47 0.67
CA THR A 311 1.93 18.07 1.11
C THR A 311 2.40 17.92 2.57
N SER A 312 3.21 18.88 3.07
CA SER A 312 3.75 18.86 4.43
C SER A 312 2.71 18.93 5.56
N LYS A 313 1.53 19.44 5.27
CA LYS A 313 0.45 19.61 6.27
C LYS A 313 -0.68 18.61 6.11
N LEU A 314 -0.56 17.69 5.16
CA LEU A 314 -1.62 16.71 4.89
C LEU A 314 -1.65 15.62 5.96
N PRO A 315 -2.83 15.32 6.53
CA PRO A 315 -3.03 14.11 7.31
C PRO A 315 -2.77 12.87 6.46
N PHE A 316 -2.42 11.76 7.09
CA PHE A 316 -2.11 10.47 6.44
C PHE A 316 -3.12 10.05 5.35
N LEU A 317 -4.43 10.21 5.59
CA LEU A 317 -5.45 9.85 4.59
C LEU A 317 -5.43 10.75 3.36
N SER A 318 -5.18 12.04 3.53
CA SER A 318 -5.09 13.00 2.42
C SER A 318 -3.83 12.75 1.59
N GLU A 319 -2.72 12.44 2.24
CA GLU A 319 -1.49 12.02 1.57
C GLU A 319 -1.71 10.72 0.76
N ARG A 320 -2.45 9.76 1.32
CA ARG A 320 -2.80 8.52 0.62
C ARG A 320 -3.72 8.76 -0.60
N LEU A 321 -4.61 9.74 -0.56
CA LEU A 321 -5.41 10.14 -1.71
C LEU A 321 -4.54 10.70 -2.83
N LEU A 322 -3.58 11.55 -2.49
CA LEU A 322 -2.62 12.09 -3.45
C LEU A 322 -1.79 10.99 -4.10
N SER A 323 -1.25 10.07 -3.30
CA SER A 323 -0.52 8.88 -3.76
C SER A 323 -1.36 8.09 -4.78
N LEU A 324 -2.60 7.75 -4.45
CA LEU A 324 -3.50 7.02 -5.35
C LEU A 324 -3.86 7.82 -6.61
N GLY A 325 -3.94 9.15 -6.51
CA GLY A 325 -4.11 10.01 -7.68
C GLY A 325 -2.96 9.89 -8.66
N PHE A 326 -1.72 9.91 -8.18
CA PHE A 326 -0.53 9.66 -9.01
C PHE A 326 -0.54 8.26 -9.63
N ASP A 327 -0.91 7.23 -8.85
CA ASP A 327 -0.99 5.86 -9.34
C ASP A 327 -2.04 5.73 -10.46
N VAL A 328 -3.21 6.37 -10.33
CA VAL A 328 -4.23 6.38 -11.40
C VAL A 328 -3.70 7.03 -12.66
N ILE A 329 -3.00 8.19 -12.56
CA ILE A 329 -2.40 8.87 -13.70
C ILE A 329 -1.33 7.98 -14.36
N SER A 330 -0.48 7.34 -13.57
CA SER A 330 0.57 6.43 -14.05
C SER A 330 -0.05 5.27 -14.86
N ASN A 331 -1.07 4.61 -14.31
CA ASN A 331 -1.78 3.52 -14.97
C ASN A 331 -2.44 3.94 -16.30
N ILE A 332 -2.93 5.17 -16.37
CA ILE A 332 -3.54 5.73 -17.58
C ILE A 332 -2.49 5.97 -18.67
N LEU A 333 -1.29 6.43 -18.28
CA LEU A 333 -0.19 6.70 -19.20
C LEU A 333 0.32 5.46 -19.94
N GLU A 334 0.10 4.27 -19.42
CA GLU A 334 0.44 3.02 -20.09
C GLU A 334 -0.33 2.80 -21.41
N THR A 335 -1.36 3.59 -21.68
CA THR A 335 -2.17 3.48 -22.89
C THR A 335 -1.94 4.63 -23.85
N GLY A 336 -1.99 4.36 -25.17
CA GLY A 336 -1.87 5.39 -26.20
C GLY A 336 -2.95 6.49 -26.09
N PRO A 337 -4.25 6.16 -25.93
CA PRO A 337 -5.30 7.16 -25.70
C PRO A 337 -5.07 7.95 -24.41
N GLY A 338 -4.74 7.28 -23.30
CA GLY A 338 -4.47 7.93 -22.02
C GLY A 338 -3.27 8.87 -22.08
N TRP A 339 -2.21 8.45 -22.75
CA TRP A 339 -1.04 9.32 -22.96
C TRP A 339 -1.42 10.64 -23.65
N ARG A 340 -2.24 10.58 -24.70
CA ARG A 340 -2.70 11.80 -25.43
C ARG A 340 -3.52 12.72 -24.54
N LEU A 341 -4.24 12.19 -23.58
CA LEU A 341 -5.04 12.98 -22.63
C LEU A 341 -4.18 13.62 -21.53
N VAL A 342 -3.15 12.93 -21.04
CA VAL A 342 -2.31 13.40 -19.93
C VAL A 342 -1.14 14.27 -20.41
N SER A 343 -0.56 13.98 -21.58
CA SER A 343 0.65 14.64 -22.06
C SER A 343 0.57 16.18 -22.17
N PRO A 344 -0.57 16.80 -22.51
CA PRO A 344 -0.68 18.26 -22.47
C PRO A 344 -0.51 18.87 -21.07
N HIS A 345 -0.65 18.06 -20.04
CA HIS A 345 -0.56 18.47 -18.63
C HIS A 345 0.78 18.14 -17.97
N PHE A 346 1.76 17.54 -18.68
CA PHE A 346 3.03 17.10 -18.08
C PHE A 346 3.78 18.22 -17.37
N THR A 347 3.92 19.40 -17.99
CA THR A 347 4.59 20.55 -17.37
C THR A 347 3.89 20.98 -16.09
N THR A 348 2.56 21.13 -16.15
CA THR A 348 1.77 21.52 -14.98
C THR A 348 1.81 20.45 -13.88
N LEU A 349 1.75 19.17 -14.23
CA LEU A 349 1.88 18.08 -13.27
C LEU A 349 3.25 18.10 -12.59
N LEU A 350 4.32 18.28 -13.36
CA LEU A 350 5.67 18.33 -12.82
C LEU A 350 5.84 19.50 -11.84
N GLU A 351 5.42 20.71 -12.24
CA GLU A 351 5.63 21.92 -11.45
C GLU A 351 4.69 22.06 -10.25
N SER A 352 3.41 21.63 -10.40
CA SER A 352 2.37 21.91 -9.41
C SER A 352 2.02 20.73 -8.51
N ALA A 353 2.44 19.51 -8.84
CA ALA A 353 2.05 18.31 -8.11
C ALA A 353 3.21 17.35 -7.82
N ILE A 354 3.93 16.90 -8.85
CA ILE A 354 5.00 15.90 -8.67
C ILE A 354 6.15 16.48 -7.86
N PHE A 355 6.76 17.58 -8.32
CA PHE A 355 7.90 18.17 -7.65
C PHE A 355 7.59 18.65 -6.23
N PRO A 356 6.46 19.34 -5.94
CA PRO A 356 6.08 19.66 -4.56
C PRO A 356 5.92 18.46 -3.63
N ALA A 357 5.58 17.28 -4.16
CA ALA A 357 5.52 16.04 -3.35
C ALA A 357 6.90 15.46 -3.06
N LEU A 358 7.93 15.82 -3.85
CA LEU A 358 9.31 15.36 -3.67
C LEU A 358 10.08 16.22 -2.68
N VAL A 359 9.75 17.53 -2.58
CA VAL A 359 10.46 18.50 -1.75
C VAL A 359 10.40 18.12 -0.27
N MET A 360 11.51 18.35 0.45
CA MET A 360 11.59 18.12 1.88
C MET A 360 10.66 19.07 2.65
N ASN A 361 9.98 18.55 3.65
CA ASN A 361 9.00 19.31 4.41
C ASN A 361 9.26 19.25 5.94
N ASP A 362 8.50 20.02 6.72
CA ASP A 362 8.70 20.11 8.17
C ASP A 362 8.39 18.77 8.88
N LYS A 363 7.51 17.94 8.33
CA LYS A 363 7.21 16.61 8.86
C LYS A 363 8.40 15.66 8.67
N ASP A 364 9.06 15.70 7.51
CA ASP A 364 10.26 14.91 7.24
C ASP A 364 11.37 15.26 8.25
N MET A 365 11.51 16.56 8.60
CA MET A 365 12.49 17.01 9.59
C MET A 365 12.15 16.52 10.99
N SER A 366 10.88 16.54 11.39
CA SER A 366 10.43 16.01 12.67
C SER A 366 10.66 14.50 12.76
N GLU A 367 10.32 13.74 11.71
CA GLU A 367 10.56 12.29 11.63
C GLU A 367 12.06 11.96 11.68
N TRP A 368 12.92 12.75 11.04
CA TRP A 368 14.38 12.60 11.13
C TRP A 368 14.89 12.67 12.57
N GLU A 369 14.33 13.57 13.39
CA GLU A 369 14.77 13.80 14.76
C GLU A 369 14.10 12.85 15.76
N GLU A 370 12.82 12.54 15.58
CA GLU A 370 11.98 11.80 16.54
C GLU A 370 11.94 10.29 16.27
N ASP A 371 11.90 9.88 14.98
CA ASP A 371 11.83 8.49 14.55
C ASP A 371 12.65 8.27 13.26
N PRO A 372 13.97 8.23 13.37
CA PRO A 372 14.84 8.09 12.21
C PRO A 372 14.67 6.77 11.44
N ASP A 373 14.22 5.70 12.09
CA ASP A 373 13.95 4.42 11.43
C ASP A 373 12.71 4.54 10.51
N GLU A 374 11.63 5.18 10.98
CA GLU A 374 10.47 5.46 10.15
C GLU A 374 10.83 6.40 8.98
N TYR A 375 11.67 7.42 9.22
CA TYR A 375 12.17 8.31 8.19
C TYR A 375 12.90 7.55 7.07
N ILE A 376 13.83 6.65 7.45
CA ILE A 376 14.62 5.84 6.49
C ILE A 376 13.69 4.97 5.66
N GLN A 377 12.79 4.22 6.28
CA GLN A 377 11.86 3.34 5.60
C GLN A 377 10.96 4.07 4.60
N LYS A 378 10.53 5.28 4.92
CA LYS A 378 9.66 6.09 4.05
C LYS A 378 10.40 6.75 2.91
N ASN A 379 11.57 7.31 3.19
CA ASN A 379 12.24 8.24 2.27
C ASN A 379 13.48 7.66 1.58
N LEU A 380 14.14 6.68 2.20
CA LEU A 380 15.39 6.10 1.74
C LEU A 380 15.32 4.56 1.76
N PRO A 381 14.29 3.96 1.16
CA PRO A 381 14.10 2.50 1.22
C PRO A 381 15.27 1.78 0.58
N SER A 382 15.77 0.75 1.24
CA SER A 382 16.79 -0.17 0.74
C SER A 382 16.47 -1.59 1.20
N ASP A 383 17.06 -2.59 0.57
CA ASP A 383 16.81 -3.99 0.93
C ASP A 383 17.42 -4.36 2.28
N ILE A 384 18.36 -3.55 2.78
CA ILE A 384 18.96 -3.63 4.11
C ILE A 384 17.97 -3.32 5.24
N GLY A 385 16.89 -3.63 5.33
CA GLY A 385 15.89 -3.33 6.37
C GLY A 385 14.64 -4.19 6.26
N GLU A 386 14.64 -5.16 5.34
CA GLU A 386 13.49 -6.03 5.09
C GLU A 386 13.24 -7.10 6.16
N ILE A 387 13.67 -6.90 7.40
CA ILE A 387 13.43 -7.85 8.50
C ILE A 387 11.96 -7.94 8.91
N SER A 388 11.11 -7.02 8.49
CA SER A 388 9.68 -7.07 8.78
C SER A 388 8.84 -6.98 7.51
N GLY A 389 8.13 -8.05 7.16
CA GLY A 389 7.21 -8.18 6.02
C GLY A 389 5.99 -7.24 6.01
N TRP A 390 6.14 -5.98 6.41
CA TRP A 390 5.09 -4.98 6.56
C TRP A 390 5.17 -3.84 5.53
N ARG A 391 5.92 -4.01 4.43
CA ARG A 391 6.15 -2.95 3.42
C ARG A 391 4.92 -2.50 2.60
N GLU A 392 3.83 -3.22 2.59
CA GLU A 392 2.66 -2.85 1.76
C GLU A 392 1.96 -1.56 2.20
N ASP A 393 2.18 -1.06 3.41
CA ASP A 393 1.47 0.11 3.94
C ASP A 393 2.21 1.47 3.77
N LEU A 394 3.44 1.46 3.27
CA LEU A 394 4.28 2.66 3.12
C LEU A 394 4.14 3.36 1.74
N PHE A 395 2.96 3.37 1.15
CA PHE A 395 2.69 4.12 -0.07
C PHE A 395 2.53 5.62 0.24
N THR A 396 3.65 6.34 0.26
CA THR A 396 3.67 7.80 0.43
C THR A 396 3.37 8.51 -0.89
N ALA A 397 2.92 9.76 -0.82
CA ALA A 397 2.74 10.61 -2.01
C ALA A 397 4.08 10.80 -2.74
N ARG A 398 5.19 10.90 -2.01
CA ARG A 398 6.55 11.02 -2.57
C ARG A 398 6.90 9.81 -3.44
N LYS A 399 6.71 8.59 -2.94
CA LYS A 399 7.01 7.36 -3.69
C LYS A 399 6.19 7.26 -4.98
N SER A 400 4.88 7.54 -4.91
CA SER A 400 4.03 7.53 -6.11
C SER A 400 4.40 8.66 -7.08
N ALA A 401 4.85 9.82 -6.59
CA ALA A 401 5.35 10.92 -7.43
C ALA A 401 6.66 10.55 -8.14
N VAL A 402 7.60 9.88 -7.44
CA VAL A 402 8.83 9.33 -8.01
C VAL A 402 8.51 8.34 -9.14
N ASN A 403 7.60 7.40 -8.89
CA ASN A 403 7.19 6.42 -9.89
C ASN A 403 6.54 7.08 -11.13
N LEU A 404 5.64 8.03 -10.93
CA LEU A 404 5.01 8.77 -12.01
C LEU A 404 6.03 9.58 -12.82
N LEU A 405 7.01 10.19 -12.15
CA LEU A 405 8.10 10.92 -12.80
C LEU A 405 8.93 9.99 -13.69
N GLY A 406 9.26 8.79 -13.22
CA GLY A 406 9.94 7.76 -14.01
C GLY A 406 9.16 7.38 -15.27
N VAL A 407 7.86 7.10 -15.14
CA VAL A 407 6.97 6.78 -16.28
C VAL A 407 6.93 7.93 -17.30
N ILE A 408 6.80 9.18 -16.85
CA ILE A 408 6.82 10.35 -17.74
C ILE A 408 8.17 10.46 -18.44
N SER A 409 9.27 10.27 -17.72
CA SER A 409 10.64 10.46 -18.25
C SER A 409 11.00 9.47 -19.36
N LEU A 410 10.58 8.22 -19.22
CA LEU A 410 10.76 7.18 -20.25
C LEU A 410 9.89 7.40 -21.50
N SER A 411 8.87 8.20 -21.42
CA SER A 411 7.91 8.38 -22.50
C SER A 411 8.55 9.08 -23.72
N LYS A 412 8.50 8.41 -24.87
CA LYS A 412 8.94 8.91 -26.20
C LYS A 412 7.76 9.24 -27.13
N GLY A 413 6.55 9.32 -26.59
CA GLY A 413 5.29 9.54 -27.29
C GLY A 413 4.23 8.51 -26.87
N PRO A 414 3.05 8.49 -27.52
CA PRO A 414 2.00 7.55 -27.17
C PRO A 414 2.49 6.12 -27.37
N PRO A 415 2.29 5.21 -26.39
CA PRO A 415 2.63 3.80 -26.52
C PRO A 415 1.98 3.20 -27.77
N MET A 416 2.75 2.42 -28.53
CA MET A 416 2.18 1.68 -29.65
C MET A 416 1.40 0.50 -29.08
N GLU A 417 0.15 0.33 -29.55
CA GLU A 417 -0.62 -0.88 -29.27
C GLU A 417 0.15 -2.07 -29.85
N THR A 418 0.68 -2.92 -28.99
CA THR A 418 1.18 -4.24 -29.40
C THR A 418 -0.03 -5.01 -29.87
N ALA A 419 -0.12 -5.24 -31.18
CA ALA A 419 -1.14 -6.05 -31.79
C ALA A 419 -1.03 -7.51 -31.31
N THR A 420 -1.58 -7.79 -30.15
CA THR A 420 -1.95 -9.13 -29.72
C THR A 420 -3.42 -9.31 -30.10
N ASP A 421 -3.66 -9.77 -31.27
CA ASP A 421 -4.77 -10.53 -31.82
C ASP A 421 -5.13 -10.09 -33.26
N SER A 422 -4.30 -10.49 -34.20
CA SER A 422 -4.82 -10.77 -35.53
C SER A 422 -3.85 -11.72 -36.26
N LEU A 423 -4.13 -13.01 -36.14
CA LEU A 423 -3.75 -14.00 -37.14
C LEU A 423 -4.43 -13.62 -38.45
N SER A 424 -3.78 -12.81 -39.25
CA SER A 424 -4.06 -12.76 -40.67
C SER A 424 -2.75 -12.54 -41.42
N SER A 425 -2.37 -13.60 -42.11
CA SER A 425 -1.27 -13.67 -43.04
C SER A 425 -1.33 -12.55 -44.08
N SER A 426 -0.41 -11.62 -44.07
CA SER A 426 -0.07 -10.88 -45.28
C SER A 426 1.45 -10.85 -45.46
N LYS A 427 1.87 -11.45 -46.57
CA LYS A 427 3.22 -11.53 -47.10
C LYS A 427 3.88 -10.14 -47.12
N ARG A 428 4.86 -9.89 -46.27
CA ARG A 428 5.71 -8.70 -46.36
C ARG A 428 6.83 -8.93 -47.38
N LYS A 429 6.78 -8.14 -48.44
CA LYS A 429 7.89 -7.97 -49.40
C LYS A 429 9.11 -7.41 -48.68
N LYS A 430 10.24 -8.11 -48.83
CA LYS A 430 11.59 -7.60 -48.51
C LYS A 430 11.86 -6.33 -49.33
N GLY A 431 11.94 -5.20 -48.65
CA GLY A 431 12.47 -3.95 -49.20
C GLY A 431 13.46 -3.39 -48.19
N GLN A 432 14.77 -3.57 -48.47
CA GLN A 432 15.85 -2.90 -47.81
C GLN A 432 15.67 -1.39 -47.97
N LYS A 433 15.51 -0.67 -46.88
CA LYS A 433 15.80 0.77 -46.82
C LYS A 433 16.40 1.07 -45.46
N ASN A 434 17.70 1.40 -45.45
CA ASN A 434 18.37 2.15 -44.41
C ASN A 434 17.57 3.41 -44.11
N LYS A 435 16.76 3.39 -43.06
CA LYS A 435 16.24 4.61 -42.42
C LYS A 435 17.05 4.76 -41.14
N LYS A 436 17.94 5.76 -41.07
CA LYS A 436 18.34 6.40 -39.81
C LYS A 436 17.05 6.64 -39.06
N SER A 437 16.79 5.89 -37.99
CA SER A 437 15.64 6.12 -37.12
C SER A 437 15.89 7.48 -36.47
N ASN A 438 15.09 8.48 -36.79
CA ASN A 438 14.97 9.66 -35.96
C ASN A 438 14.50 9.16 -34.60
N GLN A 439 15.44 8.93 -33.71
CA GLN A 439 15.15 8.48 -32.34
C GLN A 439 14.43 9.63 -31.67
N ARG A 440 13.13 9.47 -31.42
CA ARG A 440 12.33 10.49 -30.71
C ARG A 440 12.92 10.67 -29.33
N ARG A 441 13.23 11.91 -28.97
CA ARG A 441 13.68 12.27 -27.62
C ARG A 441 12.59 11.93 -26.62
N SER A 442 13.01 11.49 -25.43
CA SER A 442 12.10 11.18 -24.33
C SER A 442 11.63 12.46 -23.62
N MET A 443 10.57 12.37 -22.85
CA MET A 443 10.12 13.46 -22.00
C MET A 443 11.11 13.75 -20.86
N GLY A 444 11.93 12.78 -20.48
CA GLY A 444 13.08 12.96 -19.59
C GLY A 444 14.05 14.01 -20.12
N GLU A 445 14.47 13.86 -21.40
CA GLU A 445 15.36 14.82 -22.06
C GLU A 445 14.71 16.18 -22.36
N LEU A 446 13.44 16.17 -22.74
CA LEU A 446 12.74 17.39 -23.22
C LEU A 446 12.19 18.25 -22.07
N LEU A 447 11.79 17.64 -20.97
CA LEU A 447 11.06 18.33 -19.90
C LEU A 447 11.73 18.14 -18.54
N VAL A 448 11.97 16.88 -18.10
CA VAL A 448 12.33 16.60 -16.70
C VAL A 448 13.75 17.07 -16.38
N LEU A 449 14.75 16.71 -17.14
CA LEU A 449 16.14 17.15 -16.91
C LEU A 449 16.30 18.67 -17.00
N PRO A 450 15.74 19.35 -18.02
CA PRO A 450 15.77 20.82 -18.08
C PRO A 450 15.08 21.49 -16.88
N PHE A 451 14.01 20.88 -16.34
CA PHE A 451 13.34 21.37 -15.13
C PHE A 451 14.24 21.22 -13.90
N LEU A 452 14.83 20.03 -13.67
CA LEU A 452 15.70 19.76 -12.52
C LEU A 452 16.99 20.59 -12.56
N SER A 453 17.50 20.92 -13.73
CA SER A 453 18.73 21.73 -13.89
C SER A 453 18.57 23.18 -13.43
N LYS A 454 17.34 23.70 -13.30
CA LYS A 454 17.07 25.06 -12.81
C LYS A 454 17.41 25.25 -11.33
N PHE A 455 17.48 24.17 -10.54
CA PHE A 455 17.72 24.25 -9.11
C PHE A 455 19.21 24.34 -8.81
N PRO A 456 19.66 25.37 -8.05
CA PRO A 456 21.07 25.53 -7.72
C PRO A 456 21.54 24.45 -6.76
N ILE A 457 22.81 24.04 -6.90
CA ILE A 457 23.45 23.09 -6.00
C ILE A 457 23.70 23.78 -4.66
N PRO A 458 23.37 23.16 -3.52
CA PRO A 458 23.75 23.68 -2.20
C PRO A 458 25.27 23.84 -2.07
N SER A 459 25.65 24.95 -1.47
CA SER A 459 27.06 25.31 -1.24
C SER A 459 27.19 26.04 0.11
N ALA A 460 28.40 26.19 0.62
CA ALA A 460 28.66 26.88 1.88
C ALA A 460 28.06 28.30 1.94
N SER A 461 27.88 28.97 0.79
CA SER A 461 27.32 30.31 0.71
C SER A 461 25.81 30.40 0.85
N ASN A 462 25.06 29.31 0.66
CA ASN A 462 23.60 29.30 0.68
C ASN A 462 22.98 28.36 1.73
N LEU A 463 23.76 27.88 2.71
CA LEU A 463 23.32 27.00 3.79
C LEU A 463 22.16 27.57 4.62
N SER A 464 22.03 28.89 4.73
CA SER A 464 20.94 29.55 5.43
C SER A 464 19.61 29.61 4.67
N GLN A 465 19.62 29.25 3.39
CA GLN A 465 18.43 29.35 2.53
C GLN A 465 17.66 28.02 2.51
N LYS A 466 16.87 27.78 3.57
CA LYS A 466 16.07 26.54 3.76
C LYS A 466 15.34 26.08 2.50
N LYS A 467 14.79 27.04 1.72
CA LYS A 467 14.07 26.71 0.48
C LYS A 467 14.97 26.02 -0.55
N ILE A 468 16.19 26.54 -0.79
CA ILE A 468 17.13 25.93 -1.75
C ILE A 468 17.48 24.51 -1.33
N LEU A 469 17.68 24.30 -0.04
CA LEU A 469 18.03 23.00 0.52
C LEU A 469 16.88 22.00 0.36
N ASN A 470 15.66 22.40 0.70
CA ASN A 470 14.47 21.58 0.60
C ASN A 470 14.13 21.25 -0.87
N ASP A 471 14.25 22.24 -1.77
CA ASP A 471 14.05 22.02 -3.21
C ASP A 471 15.11 21.05 -3.75
N TYR A 472 16.38 21.17 -3.30
CA TYR A 472 17.44 20.27 -3.76
C TYR A 472 17.28 18.84 -3.27
N PHE A 473 16.74 18.65 -2.07
CA PHE A 473 16.28 17.33 -1.63
C PHE A 473 15.30 16.72 -2.64
N GLY A 474 14.31 17.51 -3.10
CA GLY A 474 13.37 17.08 -4.13
C GLY A 474 14.04 16.72 -5.45
N VAL A 475 15.12 17.42 -5.81
CA VAL A 475 15.94 17.11 -7.00
C VAL A 475 16.62 15.75 -6.83
N LEU A 476 17.18 15.45 -5.65
CA LEU A 476 17.78 14.15 -5.37
C LEU A 476 16.75 13.01 -5.45
N MET A 477 15.58 13.21 -4.82
CA MET A 477 14.48 12.23 -4.91
C MET A 477 14.08 11.98 -6.37
N ALA A 478 14.05 13.04 -7.18
CA ALA A 478 13.79 12.92 -8.62
C ALA A 478 14.86 12.07 -9.33
N TYR A 479 16.15 12.32 -9.08
CA TYR A 479 17.23 11.55 -9.72
C TYR A 479 17.18 10.07 -9.38
N GLY A 480 16.90 9.70 -8.13
CA GLY A 480 16.71 8.29 -7.75
C GLY A 480 15.58 7.62 -8.52
N GLY A 481 14.49 8.35 -8.79
CA GLY A 481 13.36 7.85 -9.58
C GLY A 481 13.60 7.80 -11.10
N LEU A 482 14.74 8.30 -11.59
CA LEU A 482 15.08 8.31 -13.00
C LEU A 482 16.03 7.18 -13.43
N GLN A 483 16.31 6.20 -12.59
CA GLN A 483 17.28 5.14 -12.89
C GLN A 483 17.05 4.47 -14.25
N ASP A 484 15.83 4.05 -14.57
CA ASP A 484 15.52 3.38 -15.83
C ASP A 484 15.69 4.31 -17.04
N PHE A 485 15.37 5.59 -16.87
CA PHE A 485 15.60 6.60 -17.89
C PHE A 485 17.10 6.88 -18.08
N LEU A 486 17.86 6.98 -16.99
CA LEU A 486 19.31 7.25 -17.01
C LEU A 486 20.10 6.07 -17.57
N ARG A 487 19.61 4.85 -17.40
CA ARG A 487 20.20 3.64 -18.03
C ARG A 487 20.19 3.69 -19.57
N GLU A 488 19.24 4.41 -20.16
CA GLU A 488 19.16 4.61 -21.61
C GLU A 488 20.05 5.76 -22.12
N GLN A 489 20.70 6.53 -21.22
CA GLN A 489 21.58 7.65 -21.59
C GLN A 489 23.03 7.20 -21.80
N GLU A 490 23.82 8.05 -22.47
CA GLU A 490 25.26 7.80 -22.64
C GLU A 490 25.97 7.83 -21.27
N PRO A 491 26.95 6.94 -21.02
CA PRO A 491 27.68 6.86 -19.75
C PRO A 491 28.30 8.20 -19.30
N GLU A 492 28.81 8.99 -20.24
CA GLU A 492 29.43 10.29 -19.98
C GLU A 492 28.41 11.28 -19.40
N PHE A 493 27.14 11.19 -19.80
CA PHE A 493 26.07 12.00 -19.23
C PHE A 493 25.84 11.65 -17.76
N VAL A 494 25.75 10.36 -17.43
CA VAL A 494 25.57 9.88 -16.05
C VAL A 494 26.78 10.28 -15.20
N THR A 495 27.99 10.09 -15.70
CA THR A 495 29.25 10.53 -15.04
C THR A 495 29.20 12.03 -14.73
N SER A 496 28.85 12.86 -15.71
CA SER A 496 28.74 14.31 -15.53
C SER A 496 27.68 14.68 -14.50
N LEU A 497 26.51 14.03 -14.55
CA LEU A 497 25.43 14.24 -13.60
C LEU A 497 25.88 13.96 -12.16
N VAL A 498 26.47 12.80 -11.92
CA VAL A 498 26.90 12.38 -10.58
C VAL A 498 28.02 13.29 -10.06
N ARG A 499 29.07 13.55 -10.86
CA ARG A 499 30.18 14.41 -10.47
C ARG A 499 29.79 15.85 -10.20
N THR A 500 28.82 16.38 -10.95
CA THR A 500 28.46 17.80 -10.81
C THR A 500 27.29 18.03 -9.87
N ARG A 501 26.38 17.08 -9.70
CA ARG A 501 25.12 17.29 -8.98
C ARG A 501 24.98 16.51 -7.68
N ILE A 502 25.73 15.41 -7.48
CA ILE A 502 25.60 14.52 -6.32
C ILE A 502 26.85 14.57 -5.44
N LEU A 503 28.03 14.23 -5.98
CA LEU A 503 29.26 14.17 -5.19
C LEU A 503 29.65 15.47 -4.47
N PRO A 504 29.37 16.69 -5.00
CA PRO A 504 29.70 17.94 -4.29
C PRO A 504 29.00 18.09 -2.94
N LEU A 505 27.89 17.38 -2.69
CA LEU A 505 27.16 17.45 -1.42
C LEU A 505 27.95 16.87 -0.24
N TYR A 506 28.86 15.94 -0.49
CA TYR A 506 29.68 15.36 0.57
C TYR A 506 30.68 16.35 1.18
N ALA A 507 31.06 17.39 0.43
CA ALA A 507 31.89 18.47 0.95
C ALA A 507 31.21 19.32 2.04
N ILE A 508 29.86 19.31 2.10
CA ILE A 508 29.06 20.04 3.07
C ILE A 508 28.29 19.10 4.01
N ALA A 509 28.66 17.83 4.06
CA ALA A 509 27.99 16.75 4.78
C ALA A 509 27.67 17.07 6.25
N VAL A 510 28.66 17.63 6.97
CA VAL A 510 28.51 17.95 8.40
C VAL A 510 27.38 18.93 8.70
N SER A 511 27.07 19.82 7.76
CA SER A 511 26.04 20.85 7.94
C SER A 511 24.64 20.42 7.47
N LEU A 512 24.58 19.42 6.57
CA LEU A 512 23.34 19.01 5.90
C LEU A 512 23.25 17.48 5.77
N PRO A 513 23.16 16.74 6.89
CA PRO A 513 23.17 15.28 6.89
C PRO A 513 22.03 14.67 6.06
N TYR A 514 20.85 15.29 6.02
CA TYR A 514 19.71 14.79 5.23
C TYR A 514 19.92 14.83 3.72
N LEU A 515 20.69 15.80 3.19
CA LEU A 515 21.05 15.80 1.76
C LEU A 515 22.07 14.71 1.43
N VAL A 516 22.99 14.43 2.36
CA VAL A 516 23.96 13.34 2.17
C VAL A 516 23.29 11.98 2.25
N ALA A 517 22.37 11.77 3.19
CA ALA A 517 21.58 10.54 3.24
C ALA A 517 20.79 10.31 1.93
N SER A 518 20.21 11.38 1.38
CA SER A 518 19.54 11.30 0.08
C SER A 518 20.51 11.07 -1.08
N ALA A 519 21.72 11.65 -1.04
CA ALA A 519 22.75 11.40 -2.04
C ALA A 519 23.22 9.94 -2.01
N ASN A 520 23.40 9.37 -0.81
CA ASN A 520 23.71 7.94 -0.63
C ASN A 520 22.64 7.08 -1.30
N TRP A 521 21.36 7.31 -0.98
CA TRP A 521 20.26 6.57 -1.58
C TRP A 521 20.25 6.68 -3.11
N VAL A 522 20.44 7.89 -3.66
CA VAL A 522 20.52 8.10 -5.13
C VAL A 522 21.66 7.32 -5.75
N LEU A 523 22.84 7.29 -5.13
CA LEU A 523 23.97 6.51 -5.64
C LEU A 523 23.65 5.02 -5.69
N GLY A 524 22.98 4.48 -4.67
CA GLY A 524 22.50 3.11 -4.68
C GLY A 524 21.53 2.83 -5.84
N GLU A 525 20.48 3.67 -5.99
CA GLU A 525 19.48 3.54 -7.06
C GLU A 525 20.09 3.62 -8.47
N LEU A 526 21.16 4.39 -8.64
CA LEU A 526 21.86 4.53 -9.91
C LEU A 526 22.89 3.41 -10.17
N GLY A 527 23.07 2.44 -9.29
CA GLY A 527 24.08 1.39 -9.39
C GLY A 527 24.16 0.72 -10.76
N SER A 528 22.99 0.41 -11.34
CA SER A 528 22.91 -0.21 -12.67
C SER A 528 23.26 0.72 -13.86
N CYS A 529 23.45 2.03 -13.60
CA CYS A 529 23.76 3.04 -14.61
C CYS A 529 25.16 3.64 -14.44
N LEU A 530 25.82 3.43 -13.29
CA LEU A 530 27.12 4.04 -12.98
C LEU A 530 28.21 3.38 -13.81
N PRO A 531 29.08 4.16 -14.48
CA PRO A 531 30.27 3.63 -15.12
C PRO A 531 31.31 3.12 -14.12
N GLU A 532 31.98 2.00 -14.42
CA GLU A 532 32.97 1.38 -13.53
C GLU A 532 34.13 2.35 -13.12
N GLU A 533 34.51 3.26 -13.99
CA GLU A 533 35.53 4.29 -13.71
C GLU A 533 35.20 5.25 -12.57
N MET A 534 33.91 5.31 -12.15
CA MET A 534 33.47 6.10 -11.00
C MET A 534 33.49 5.32 -9.68
N SER A 535 33.78 4.03 -9.69
CA SER A 535 33.70 3.18 -8.51
C SER A 535 34.53 3.73 -7.34
N THR A 536 35.78 4.18 -7.61
CA THR A 536 36.66 4.78 -6.59
C THR A 536 36.02 6.02 -5.97
N ASP A 537 35.47 6.94 -6.78
CA ASP A 537 34.84 8.18 -6.30
C ASP A 537 33.60 7.87 -5.46
N VAL A 538 32.73 6.98 -5.94
CA VAL A 538 31.47 6.61 -5.29
C VAL A 538 31.73 5.92 -3.95
N TYR A 539 32.55 4.85 -3.94
CA TYR A 539 32.81 4.11 -2.71
C TYR A 539 33.55 4.93 -1.66
N SER A 540 34.48 5.84 -2.07
CA SER A 540 35.15 6.72 -1.11
C SER A 540 34.18 7.65 -0.40
N GLN A 541 33.17 8.20 -1.09
CA GLN A 541 32.14 9.05 -0.47
C GLN A 541 31.21 8.25 0.45
N LEU A 542 30.77 7.06 0.02
CA LEU A 542 29.93 6.19 0.84
C LEU A 542 30.66 5.71 2.10
N LEU A 543 31.95 5.40 2.03
CA LEU A 543 32.76 5.07 3.19
C LEU A 543 32.86 6.22 4.19
N MET A 544 33.06 7.46 3.71
CA MET A 544 33.03 8.65 4.59
C MET A 544 31.68 8.84 5.26
N ALA A 545 30.58 8.59 4.53
CA ALA A 545 29.23 8.69 5.06
C ALA A 545 28.95 7.59 6.10
N LEU A 546 29.44 6.38 5.88
CA LEU A 546 29.27 5.22 6.77
C LEU A 546 29.89 5.43 8.18
N VAL A 547 30.96 6.22 8.27
CA VAL A 547 31.65 6.53 9.54
C VAL A 547 31.37 7.93 10.07
N MET A 548 30.34 8.61 9.54
CA MET A 548 30.03 9.97 9.96
C MET A 548 29.65 10.02 11.44
N PRO A 549 30.43 10.74 12.30
CA PRO A 549 30.16 10.78 13.73
C PRO A 549 28.97 11.65 14.05
N ASP A 550 28.21 11.29 15.09
CA ASP A 550 27.21 12.18 15.68
C ASP A 550 27.92 13.35 16.36
N ARG A 551 27.47 14.57 16.07
CA ARG A 551 27.96 15.81 16.65
C ARG A 551 26.80 16.54 17.32
N GLN A 552 27.09 17.70 17.94
CA GLN A 552 26.02 18.59 18.43
C GLN A 552 25.18 19.07 17.23
N GLY A 553 24.01 18.43 17.01
CA GLY A 553 23.12 18.71 15.88
C GLY A 553 22.22 17.52 15.54
N PRO A 554 21.61 17.48 14.35
CA PRO A 554 20.79 16.38 13.90
C PRO A 554 21.58 15.07 13.87
N SER A 555 20.95 13.95 14.22
CA SER A 555 21.56 12.62 14.20
C SER A 555 22.10 12.27 12.83
N CYS A 556 23.29 11.70 12.76
CA CYS A 556 23.90 11.16 11.54
C CYS A 556 23.57 9.68 11.32
N TYR A 557 22.77 9.07 12.21
CA TYR A 557 22.32 7.69 12.06
C TYR A 557 21.67 7.41 10.70
N PRO A 558 20.71 8.22 10.16
CA PRO A 558 20.16 7.96 8.83
C PRO A 558 21.19 8.10 7.70
N VAL A 559 22.26 8.87 7.90
CA VAL A 559 23.35 8.97 6.91
C VAL A 559 24.13 7.67 6.85
N ARG A 560 24.50 7.10 8.02
CA ARG A 560 25.24 5.83 8.07
C ARG A 560 24.42 4.68 7.50
N ILE A 561 23.14 4.60 7.87
CA ILE A 561 22.23 3.56 7.36
C ILE A 561 21.99 3.67 5.86
N SER A 562 21.76 4.88 5.35
CA SER A 562 21.61 5.09 3.90
C SER A 562 22.89 4.77 3.11
N ALA A 563 24.06 5.01 3.69
CA ALA A 563 25.32 4.61 3.09
C ALA A 563 25.47 3.08 3.04
N ALA A 564 25.13 2.38 4.13
CA ALA A 564 25.11 0.92 4.16
C ALA A 564 24.14 0.36 3.12
N GLY A 565 22.91 0.89 3.07
CA GLY A 565 21.90 0.50 2.09
C GLY A 565 22.32 0.75 0.64
N ALA A 566 22.97 1.89 0.38
CA ALA A 566 23.48 2.20 -0.95
C ALA A 566 24.59 1.22 -1.37
N ILE A 567 25.52 0.89 -0.46
CA ILE A 567 26.60 -0.07 -0.75
C ILE A 567 25.99 -1.45 -1.06
N THR A 568 25.03 -1.92 -0.29
CA THR A 568 24.34 -3.18 -0.58
C THR A 568 23.66 -3.15 -1.95
N THR A 569 22.92 -2.12 -2.26
CA THR A 569 22.26 -2.00 -3.58
C THR A 569 23.25 -1.94 -4.73
N LEU A 570 24.43 -1.29 -4.54
CA LEU A 570 25.51 -1.30 -5.53
C LEU A 570 26.07 -2.71 -5.76
N LEU A 571 26.33 -3.44 -4.68
CA LEU A 571 26.83 -4.82 -4.74
C LEU A 571 25.81 -5.75 -5.42
N ASP A 572 24.53 -5.61 -5.13
CA ASP A 572 23.43 -6.38 -5.77
C ASP A 572 23.29 -6.10 -7.27
N ASN A 573 23.76 -4.93 -7.72
CA ASN A 573 23.83 -4.55 -9.13
C ASN A 573 25.21 -4.85 -9.78
N ASP A 574 26.04 -5.69 -9.17
CA ASP A 574 27.41 -6.01 -9.63
C ASP A 574 28.34 -4.81 -9.76
N TYR A 575 28.01 -3.67 -9.11
CA TYR A 575 28.88 -2.50 -9.08
C TYR A 575 29.85 -2.61 -7.89
N LEU A 576 31.00 -3.19 -8.15
CA LEU A 576 31.97 -3.59 -7.11
C LEU A 576 32.93 -2.45 -6.72
N PRO A 577 33.42 -2.42 -5.46
CA PRO A 577 34.50 -1.54 -5.06
C PRO A 577 35.79 -1.95 -5.75
N PRO A 578 36.71 -1.01 -6.01
CA PRO A 578 38.03 -1.33 -6.58
C PRO A 578 38.87 -2.20 -5.64
N ASP A 579 38.70 -2.06 -4.33
CA ASP A 579 39.29 -2.86 -3.26
C ASP A 579 38.29 -3.04 -2.11
N PHE A 580 38.10 -4.27 -1.64
CA PHE A 580 37.21 -4.61 -0.53
C PHE A 580 37.82 -4.35 0.85
N LEU A 581 39.17 -4.30 0.95
CA LEU A 581 39.85 -4.18 2.25
C LEU A 581 39.46 -2.90 3.04
N PRO A 582 39.45 -1.68 2.43
CA PRO A 582 39.03 -0.48 3.15
C PRO A 582 37.59 -0.58 3.68
N LEU A 583 36.69 -1.15 2.88
CA LEU A 583 35.29 -1.34 3.25
C LEU A 583 35.16 -2.32 4.42
N LEU A 584 35.83 -3.46 4.36
CA LEU A 584 35.85 -4.44 5.43
C LEU A 584 36.43 -3.87 6.73
N GLN A 585 37.53 -3.13 6.67
CA GLN A 585 38.15 -2.51 7.86
C GLN A 585 37.20 -1.55 8.57
N VAL A 586 36.48 -0.74 7.80
CA VAL A 586 35.50 0.20 8.35
C VAL A 586 34.34 -0.54 9.01
N ILE A 587 33.77 -1.54 8.36
CA ILE A 587 32.61 -2.27 8.89
C ILE A 587 32.99 -3.04 10.15
N VAL A 588 34.07 -3.83 10.06
CA VAL A 588 34.55 -4.69 11.14
C VAL A 588 35.00 -3.85 12.35
N GLY A 589 35.56 -2.66 12.11
CA GLY A 589 35.96 -1.72 13.16
C GLY A 589 34.77 -1.08 13.90
N ASN A 590 33.61 -0.99 13.27
CA ASN A 590 32.41 -0.41 13.86
C ASN A 590 31.46 -1.46 14.44
N ILE A 591 31.48 -2.70 13.97
CA ILE A 591 30.70 -3.80 14.56
C ILE A 591 31.10 -3.97 16.04
N GLY A 592 30.14 -3.80 16.95
CA GLY A 592 30.31 -4.00 18.39
C GLY A 592 30.87 -2.79 19.16
N ASN A 593 31.18 -1.69 18.49
CA ASN A 593 31.54 -0.44 19.16
C ASN A 593 30.32 0.42 19.50
N ASP A 594 29.19 0.20 18.84
CA ASP A 594 27.97 0.96 19.03
C ASP A 594 27.06 0.35 20.10
N GLU A 595 26.54 1.20 20.96
CA GLU A 595 25.46 0.86 21.90
C GLU A 595 24.11 0.64 21.17
N ASN A 596 24.04 0.93 19.86
CA ASN A 596 22.84 0.82 19.04
C ASN A 596 22.77 -0.55 18.35
N GLU A 597 21.89 -1.42 18.85
CA GLU A 597 21.67 -2.77 18.29
C GLU A 597 21.20 -2.75 16.83
N SER A 598 20.38 -1.76 16.45
CA SER A 598 19.86 -1.64 15.07
C SER A 598 20.99 -1.34 14.09
N GLU A 599 21.92 -0.47 14.42
CA GLU A 599 23.05 -0.13 13.55
C GLU A 599 23.99 -1.32 13.37
N SER A 600 24.31 -2.01 14.47
CA SER A 600 25.12 -3.22 14.41
C SER A 600 24.48 -4.33 13.55
N SER A 601 23.14 -4.50 13.63
CA SER A 601 22.41 -5.45 12.78
C SER A 601 22.57 -5.14 11.29
N ILE A 602 22.49 -3.88 10.93
CA ILE A 602 22.65 -3.41 9.55
C ILE A 602 24.09 -3.61 9.04
N LEU A 603 25.09 -3.36 9.91
CA LEU A 603 26.50 -3.62 9.55
C LEU A 603 26.77 -5.11 9.33
N PHE A 604 26.12 -6.02 10.06
CA PHE A 604 26.21 -7.45 9.79
C PHE A 604 25.55 -7.84 8.48
N GLN A 605 24.40 -7.28 8.15
CA GLN A 605 23.75 -7.50 6.85
C GLN A 605 24.66 -7.03 5.71
N LEU A 606 25.22 -5.82 5.85
CA LEU A 606 26.16 -5.28 4.86
C LEU A 606 27.40 -6.19 4.71
N LEU A 607 27.92 -6.71 5.81
CA LEU A 607 29.03 -7.66 5.77
C LEU A 607 28.66 -8.94 5.02
N SER A 608 27.45 -9.46 5.22
CA SER A 608 26.94 -10.61 4.48
C SER A 608 26.89 -10.33 2.97
N SER A 609 26.32 -9.19 2.56
CA SER A 609 26.27 -8.78 1.15
C SER A 609 27.67 -8.63 0.53
N ILE A 610 28.64 -8.11 1.30
CA ILE A 610 30.04 -7.99 0.84
C ILE A 610 30.67 -9.37 0.65
N MET A 611 30.43 -10.30 1.57
CA MET A 611 30.96 -11.67 1.45
C MET A 611 30.37 -12.39 0.24
N GLU A 612 29.09 -12.22 -0.03
CA GLU A 612 28.42 -12.78 -1.20
C GLU A 612 28.94 -12.19 -2.51
N ALA A 613 29.03 -10.86 -2.61
CA ALA A 613 29.46 -10.18 -3.84
C ALA A 613 30.97 -10.26 -4.09
N GLY A 614 31.76 -10.34 -3.02
CA GLY A 614 33.24 -10.31 -3.11
C GLY A 614 33.88 -11.65 -3.39
N ASP A 615 33.21 -12.78 -3.08
CA ASP A 615 33.62 -14.16 -3.28
C ASP A 615 35.14 -14.38 -2.98
N GLU A 616 35.92 -14.84 -3.94
CA GLU A 616 37.38 -15.09 -3.78
C GLU A 616 38.17 -13.85 -3.35
N LYS A 617 37.76 -12.65 -3.76
CA LYS A 617 38.45 -11.39 -3.41
C LYS A 617 38.33 -11.08 -1.90
N VAL A 618 37.24 -11.45 -1.27
CA VAL A 618 36.98 -11.28 0.17
C VAL A 618 37.56 -12.45 0.97
N ALA A 619 37.66 -13.65 0.40
CA ALA A 619 38.14 -14.85 1.07
C ALA A 619 39.53 -14.67 1.73
N VAL A 620 40.41 -13.89 1.15
CA VAL A 620 41.75 -13.58 1.71
C VAL A 620 41.65 -12.76 3.02
N HIS A 621 40.52 -12.10 3.29
CA HIS A 621 40.29 -11.27 4.46
C HIS A 621 39.47 -11.96 5.57
N ILE A 622 39.07 -13.22 5.39
CA ILE A 622 38.34 -14.01 6.40
C ILE A 622 39.01 -13.98 7.78
N PRO A 623 40.34 -14.12 7.93
CA PRO A 623 40.98 -14.04 9.24
C PRO A 623 40.73 -12.70 9.95
N LEU A 624 40.74 -11.58 9.23
CA LEU A 624 40.44 -10.26 9.76
C LEU A 624 38.98 -10.20 10.23
N ILE A 625 38.05 -10.65 9.40
CA ILE A 625 36.61 -10.68 9.70
C ILE A 625 36.35 -11.48 10.98
N VAL A 626 36.80 -12.74 11.02
CA VAL A 626 36.59 -13.63 12.16
C VAL A 626 37.17 -13.08 13.45
N SER A 627 38.43 -12.61 13.42
CA SER A 627 39.10 -12.06 14.62
C SER A 627 38.36 -10.88 15.22
N SER A 628 37.70 -10.07 14.40
CA SER A 628 37.00 -8.86 14.85
C SER A 628 35.56 -9.13 15.31
N ILE A 629 34.89 -10.15 14.75
CA ILE A 629 33.49 -10.47 15.08
C ILE A 629 33.37 -11.32 16.35
N VAL A 630 34.37 -12.16 16.66
CA VAL A 630 34.31 -13.10 17.81
C VAL A 630 34.01 -12.39 19.13
N GLY A 631 34.61 -11.24 19.39
CA GLY A 631 34.38 -10.45 20.61
C GLY A 631 32.93 -9.96 20.75
N PRO A 632 32.40 -9.20 19.80
CA PRO A 632 31.01 -8.75 19.76
C PRO A 632 30.01 -9.89 19.86
N VAL A 633 30.14 -10.95 19.06
CA VAL A 633 29.25 -12.11 19.10
C VAL A 633 29.25 -12.81 20.47
N SER A 634 30.42 -12.97 21.09
CA SER A 634 30.53 -13.56 22.43
C SER A 634 29.84 -12.69 23.48
N LYS A 635 29.93 -11.38 23.40
CA LYS A 635 29.25 -10.43 24.29
C LYS A 635 27.72 -10.55 24.19
N TRP A 636 27.18 -10.70 23.00
CA TRP A 636 25.74 -10.85 22.79
C TRP A 636 25.20 -12.22 23.23
N LEU A 637 25.92 -13.28 22.97
CA LEU A 637 25.55 -14.63 23.43
C LEU A 637 25.46 -14.73 24.97
N THR A 638 26.21 -13.91 25.69
CA THR A 638 26.20 -13.88 27.16
C THR A 638 25.13 -12.96 27.77
N SER A 639 24.52 -12.08 27.00
CA SER A 639 23.58 -11.07 27.49
C SER A 639 22.10 -11.50 27.51
N ASN A 640 21.77 -12.77 27.30
CA ASN A 640 20.39 -13.29 27.18
C ASN A 640 19.49 -12.59 26.13
N LEU A 641 20.07 -11.82 25.22
CA LEU A 641 19.39 -11.26 24.08
C LEU A 641 19.18 -12.36 23.03
N GLU A 642 18.06 -12.35 22.33
CA GLU A 642 17.84 -13.27 21.21
C GLU A 642 18.96 -13.09 20.18
N PRO A 643 19.57 -14.19 19.69
CA PRO A 643 20.63 -14.08 18.68
C PRO A 643 20.05 -13.44 17.42
N TRP A 644 20.78 -12.49 16.87
CA TRP A 644 20.36 -11.86 15.62
C TRP A 644 20.32 -12.89 14.50
N PRO A 645 19.28 -12.88 13.66
CA PRO A 645 19.16 -13.84 12.54
C PRO A 645 20.37 -13.85 11.62
N GLN A 646 21.08 -12.70 11.51
CA GLN A 646 22.25 -12.53 10.67
C GLN A 646 23.55 -13.12 11.24
N VAL A 647 23.55 -13.52 12.51
CA VAL A 647 24.71 -14.11 13.18
C VAL A 647 24.65 -15.64 13.13
N CYS A 648 23.47 -16.20 12.95
CA CYS A 648 23.23 -17.63 12.77
C CYS A 648 23.23 -18.02 11.31
#